data_294c04cac49ff917247d6912f6c48e77
#
_entry.id   294c04cac49ff917247d6912f6c48e77
#
_cell.length_a   1.000
_cell.length_b   1.000
_cell.length_c   1.000
_cell.angle_alpha   90.00
_cell.angle_beta   90.00
_cell.angle_gamma   90.00
#
_symmetry.space_group_name_H-M   'P 1'
#
loop_
_entity.id
_entity.type
_entity.pdbx_description
1 polymer ?
#
loop_
_entity_poly.entity_id
_entity_poly.type
_entity_poly.pdbx_seq_one_letter_code
_entity_poly.pdbx_strand_id
1 'polypeptide(L)'
;MYKTLKTIYKKSKIITSIILIIFTLQTKILFAQNNSNNIDTSDLKEIINLVEKNKLNKAIQIANKNNSVDLINLINWIYIFTENEIEIEELIKMYEKFEDWPKANLIKVLIEKKIGWESNNISHYQFINENKPVSALGNIKLANYNFKSIDMKQIIINNWINNSFSKNDEKFIMSNYKNLFDNNIKYKRLDYLIWNKKWSSAYRQLKEINSDYSNLYKARIKLSRKEYGVDAAIKKVPEYLINDEGLTYERVKWRRHAKLSSSLDMLSNYLGKNEKLKYKEKWWTEIIIHTRKLLKEKKYLEAYNLLSNHKQTNTYNLSRAEWLLGWIALTHLSKPKEAQKHFSNLEKIVNMPISVARANYWLAITEKELDNNALANEYFEKAAVHNSTYYGLLAEQAIKKEGSINFINLQSKNIIYEKNESIFYSLRLLARANEKKYSAKFINGLFQQNISEQDIINILKIFEEEKRPDLLVKACKKAVRLNIKFQNCLFPYPNNIKINEATQYIDTALIFAIIKQESEFYTGAISRAGARGLMQIMPFTAKITAKSLNIKYDKDKILSDAEYNIKIGSKYFSQLYQEFDNSIILSIAGYNAGPANVRKWLKIYGDPRNEEISYINWIESIPFSETRNYVQRVIENYVIYQKVILNNRINSLKSINEIINNG
;
A
#
# COMPACT_ATOMS: atom_id res chain seq x y z
N MET A 1 -6.00 -73.56 22.12
CA MET A 1 -4.64 -73.03 22.06
C MET A 1 -4.14 -72.70 20.62
N TYR A 2 -4.30 -73.61 19.65
CA TYR A 2 -3.79 -73.41 18.27
C TYR A 2 -4.52 -72.33 17.46
N LYS A 3 -5.83 -72.16 17.64
CA LYS A 3 -6.59 -71.08 16.97
C LYS A 3 -6.25 -69.64 17.48
N THR A 4 -5.95 -69.53 18.78
CA THR A 4 -5.59 -68.25 19.41
C THR A 4 -4.20 -67.79 18.98
N LEU A 5 -3.22 -68.70 18.85
CA LEU A 5 -1.88 -68.40 18.37
C LEU A 5 -1.86 -67.96 16.90
N LYS A 6 -2.73 -68.54 16.05
CA LYS A 6 -2.87 -68.19 14.63
C LYS A 6 -3.47 -66.79 14.45
N THR A 7 -4.36 -66.38 15.34
CA THR A 7 -5.00 -65.02 15.34
C THR A 7 -4.01 -63.98 15.84
N ILE A 8 -3.19 -64.28 16.84
CA ILE A 8 -2.13 -63.38 17.34
C ILE A 8 -1.06 -63.17 16.28
N TYR A 9 -0.63 -64.22 15.59
CA TYR A 9 0.36 -64.15 14.49
C TYR A 9 -0.16 -63.34 13.29
N LYS A 10 -1.46 -63.45 12.95
CA LYS A 10 -2.10 -62.65 11.88
C LYS A 10 -2.22 -61.16 12.24
N LYS A 11 -2.53 -60.86 13.51
CA LYS A 11 -2.56 -59.47 14.00
C LYS A 11 -1.17 -58.86 14.08
N SER A 12 -0.15 -59.61 14.50
CA SER A 12 1.24 -59.17 14.51
C SER A 12 1.74 -58.81 13.10
N LYS A 13 1.48 -59.66 12.08
CA LYS A 13 1.83 -59.36 10.68
C LYS A 13 1.16 -58.11 10.13
N ILE A 14 -0.09 -57.84 10.48
CA ILE A 14 -0.80 -56.65 10.05
C ILE A 14 -0.20 -55.42 10.71
N ILE A 15 0.11 -55.47 12.02
CA ILE A 15 0.75 -54.38 12.75
C ILE A 15 2.14 -54.06 12.19
N THR A 16 2.94 -55.11 11.89
CA THR A 16 4.28 -54.92 11.29
C THR A 16 4.18 -54.32 9.88
N SER A 17 3.20 -54.74 9.07
CA SER A 17 2.97 -54.15 7.75
C SER A 17 2.50 -52.69 7.83
N ILE A 18 1.67 -52.32 8.79
CA ILE A 18 1.23 -50.95 9.01
C ILE A 18 2.39 -50.06 9.47
N ILE A 19 3.24 -50.56 10.39
CA ILE A 19 4.44 -49.88 10.85
C ILE A 19 5.43 -49.68 9.70
N LEU A 20 5.60 -50.69 8.82
CA LEU A 20 6.47 -50.58 7.65
C LEU A 20 5.95 -49.59 6.62
N ILE A 21 4.62 -49.51 6.42
CA ILE A 21 3.99 -48.52 5.54
C ILE A 21 4.11 -47.11 6.12
N ILE A 22 3.94 -46.95 7.42
CA ILE A 22 4.12 -45.63 8.10
C ILE A 22 5.60 -45.23 8.02
N PHE A 23 6.53 -46.13 8.22
CA PHE A 23 7.97 -45.84 8.13
C PHE A 23 8.41 -45.54 6.69
N THR A 24 7.87 -46.23 5.68
CA THR A 24 8.12 -45.90 4.27
C THR A 24 7.44 -44.61 3.80
N LEU A 25 6.30 -44.25 4.37
CA LEU A 25 5.68 -42.97 4.16
C LEU A 25 6.46 -41.82 4.83
N GLN A 26 6.90 -42.02 6.08
CA GLN A 26 7.75 -41.06 6.78
C GLN A 26 9.12 -40.89 6.11
N THR A 27 9.75 -41.94 5.63
CA THR A 27 11.02 -41.85 4.89
C THR A 27 10.82 -41.23 3.51
N LYS A 28 9.70 -41.46 2.80
CA LYS A 28 9.39 -40.77 1.54
C LYS A 28 9.11 -39.29 1.78
N ILE A 29 8.43 -38.90 2.87
CA ILE A 29 8.20 -37.53 3.25
C ILE A 29 9.50 -36.83 3.63
N LEU A 30 10.37 -37.50 4.43
CA LEU A 30 11.71 -36.99 4.77
C LEU A 30 12.63 -36.89 3.54
N PHE A 31 12.55 -37.84 2.60
CA PHE A 31 13.32 -37.80 1.34
C PHE A 31 12.81 -36.70 0.40
N ALA A 32 11.50 -36.48 0.33
CA ALA A 32 10.93 -35.39 -0.43
C ALA A 32 11.29 -34.02 0.19
N GLN A 33 11.24 -33.90 1.51
CA GLN A 33 11.69 -32.69 2.22
C GLN A 33 13.19 -32.41 2.07
N ASN A 34 14.05 -33.42 2.08
CA ASN A 34 15.49 -33.26 1.92
C ASN A 34 15.91 -32.94 0.48
N ASN A 35 15.23 -33.48 -0.54
CA ASN A 35 15.54 -33.16 -1.94
C ASN A 35 15.03 -31.77 -2.35
N SER A 36 13.97 -31.28 -1.72
CA SER A 36 13.44 -29.95 -2.00
C SER A 36 14.28 -28.81 -1.41
N ASN A 37 15.12 -29.10 -0.43
CA ASN A 37 15.99 -28.10 0.20
C ASN A 37 17.25 -27.74 -0.61
N ASN A 38 17.57 -28.44 -1.70
CA ASN A 38 18.85 -28.34 -2.42
C ASN A 38 18.77 -27.69 -3.82
N ILE A 39 17.65 -27.01 -4.17
CA ILE A 39 17.60 -26.28 -5.46
C ILE A 39 18.52 -25.06 -5.38
N ASP A 40 19.47 -24.97 -6.30
CA ASP A 40 20.39 -23.84 -6.37
C ASP A 40 19.63 -22.54 -6.69
N THR A 41 20.04 -21.47 -6.04
CA THR A 41 19.45 -20.13 -6.26
C THR A 41 19.64 -19.65 -7.70
N SER A 42 20.72 -20.05 -8.38
CA SER A 42 20.96 -19.75 -9.79
C SER A 42 19.94 -20.42 -10.70
N ASP A 43 19.63 -21.70 -10.45
CA ASP A 43 18.64 -22.48 -11.19
C ASP A 43 17.24 -21.88 -11.04
N LEU A 44 16.87 -21.46 -9.82
CA LEU A 44 15.58 -20.79 -9.57
C LEU A 44 15.42 -19.49 -10.37
N LYS A 45 16.49 -18.68 -10.42
CA LYS A 45 16.47 -17.43 -11.21
C LYS A 45 16.40 -17.71 -12.69
N GLU A 46 17.15 -18.70 -13.18
CA GLU A 46 17.11 -19.12 -14.58
C GLU A 46 15.72 -19.62 -14.96
N ILE A 47 15.12 -20.50 -14.15
CA ILE A 47 13.76 -21.01 -14.34
C ILE A 47 12.75 -19.86 -14.49
N ILE A 48 12.74 -18.91 -13.54
CA ILE A 48 11.82 -17.78 -13.58
C ILE A 48 12.03 -16.94 -14.86
N ASN A 49 13.29 -16.67 -15.22
CA ASN A 49 13.61 -15.92 -16.45
C ASN A 49 13.16 -16.68 -17.73
N LEU A 50 13.30 -18.01 -17.76
CA LEU A 50 12.81 -18.84 -18.87
C LEU A 50 11.29 -18.76 -19.00
N VAL A 51 10.55 -18.82 -17.88
CA VAL A 51 9.09 -18.67 -17.86
C VAL A 51 8.68 -17.30 -18.37
N GLU A 52 9.33 -16.22 -17.92
CA GLU A 52 9.05 -14.86 -18.38
C GLU A 52 9.34 -14.64 -19.87
N LYS A 53 10.28 -15.41 -20.43
CA LYS A 53 10.61 -15.43 -21.86
C LYS A 53 9.78 -16.42 -22.68
N ASN A 54 8.69 -16.94 -22.14
CA ASN A 54 7.81 -17.94 -22.80
C ASN A 54 8.52 -19.24 -23.20
N LYS A 55 9.51 -19.67 -22.43
CA LYS A 55 10.25 -20.92 -22.63
C LYS A 55 9.86 -21.98 -21.59
N LEU A 56 8.56 -22.21 -21.41
CA LEU A 56 7.98 -23.06 -20.36
C LEU A 56 8.59 -24.47 -20.35
N ASN A 57 8.68 -25.14 -21.53
CA ASN A 57 9.22 -26.50 -21.62
C ASN A 57 10.66 -26.61 -21.09
N LYS A 58 11.51 -25.60 -21.36
CA LYS A 58 12.88 -25.58 -20.80
C LYS A 58 12.88 -25.40 -19.30
N ALA A 59 12.03 -24.51 -18.77
CA ALA A 59 11.88 -24.31 -17.34
C ALA A 59 11.43 -25.60 -16.64
N ILE A 60 10.45 -26.32 -17.20
CA ILE A 60 9.98 -27.61 -16.69
C ILE A 60 11.07 -28.68 -16.78
N GLN A 61 11.87 -28.72 -17.83
CA GLN A 61 13.00 -29.66 -17.94
C GLN A 61 14.03 -29.47 -16.82
N ILE A 62 14.37 -28.24 -16.46
CA ILE A 62 15.26 -27.96 -15.32
C ILE A 62 14.58 -28.37 -14.01
N ALA A 63 13.29 -28.08 -13.85
CA ALA A 63 12.54 -28.45 -12.65
C ALA A 63 12.44 -29.97 -12.46
N ASN A 64 12.26 -30.74 -13.54
CA ASN A 64 12.20 -32.20 -13.52
C ASN A 64 13.52 -32.83 -13.06
N LYS A 65 14.68 -32.23 -13.36
CA LYS A 65 15.97 -32.70 -12.83
C LYS A 65 16.03 -32.64 -11.31
N ASN A 66 15.28 -31.73 -10.70
CA ASN A 66 15.20 -31.57 -9.26
C ASN A 66 14.08 -32.40 -8.60
N ASN A 67 13.33 -33.20 -9.35
CA ASN A 67 12.21 -34.06 -8.90
C ASN A 67 11.21 -33.33 -7.98
N SER A 68 10.99 -32.01 -8.18
CA SER A 68 10.14 -31.19 -7.32
C SER A 68 8.81 -30.84 -8.01
N VAL A 69 7.73 -31.46 -7.54
CA VAL A 69 6.35 -31.16 -7.99
C VAL A 69 5.96 -29.72 -7.64
N ASP A 70 6.39 -29.23 -6.49
CA ASP A 70 6.09 -27.88 -6.03
C ASP A 70 6.76 -26.82 -6.89
N LEU A 71 7.98 -27.08 -7.38
CA LEU A 71 8.65 -26.20 -8.32
C LEU A 71 7.89 -26.14 -9.65
N ILE A 72 7.38 -27.27 -10.15
CA ILE A 72 6.54 -27.32 -11.35
C ILE A 72 5.24 -26.56 -11.14
N ASN A 73 4.61 -26.67 -9.96
CA ASN A 73 3.42 -25.92 -9.60
C ASN A 73 3.71 -24.41 -9.59
N LEU A 74 4.81 -23.98 -8.99
CA LEU A 74 5.24 -22.58 -8.99
C LEU A 74 5.49 -22.05 -10.42
N ILE A 75 6.15 -22.83 -11.27
CA ILE A 75 6.40 -22.50 -12.69
C ILE A 75 5.08 -22.28 -13.41
N ASN A 76 4.12 -23.20 -13.30
CA ASN A 76 2.80 -23.09 -13.93
C ASN A 76 2.03 -21.89 -13.40
N TRP A 77 2.07 -21.63 -12.08
CA TRP A 77 1.44 -20.45 -11.50
C TRP A 77 2.06 -19.14 -12.01
N ILE A 78 3.40 -19.04 -12.12
CA ILE A 78 4.09 -17.87 -12.69
C ILE A 78 3.67 -17.69 -14.15
N TYR A 79 3.62 -18.79 -14.93
CA TYR A 79 3.29 -18.79 -16.36
C TYR A 79 1.91 -18.16 -16.66
N ILE A 80 0.90 -18.42 -15.81
CA ILE A 80 -0.43 -17.80 -15.93
C ILE A 80 -0.37 -16.26 -15.96
N PHE A 81 0.58 -15.66 -15.25
CA PHE A 81 0.71 -14.20 -15.13
C PHE A 81 1.78 -13.58 -16.05
N THR A 82 2.34 -14.36 -16.94
CA THR A 82 3.09 -13.86 -18.08
C THR A 82 2.14 -13.44 -19.20
N GLU A 83 2.54 -12.53 -20.09
CA GLU A 83 1.68 -12.04 -21.18
C GLU A 83 1.54 -13.06 -22.33
N ASN A 84 1.30 -14.32 -22.00
CA ASN A 84 1.22 -15.41 -22.97
C ASN A 84 -0.25 -15.67 -23.41
N GLU A 85 -0.43 -16.11 -24.63
CA GLU A 85 -1.70 -16.60 -25.14
C GLU A 85 -1.92 -18.05 -24.69
N ILE A 86 -2.43 -18.21 -23.45
CA ILE A 86 -2.82 -19.53 -22.93
C ILE A 86 -4.24 -19.83 -23.42
N GLU A 87 -4.48 -21.02 -23.96
CA GLU A 87 -5.80 -21.45 -24.37
C GLU A 87 -6.78 -21.51 -23.19
N ILE A 88 -8.07 -21.28 -23.46
CA ILE A 88 -9.06 -21.12 -22.39
C ILE A 88 -9.26 -22.42 -21.61
N GLU A 89 -9.24 -23.57 -22.27
CA GLU A 89 -9.38 -24.88 -21.66
C GLU A 89 -8.21 -25.19 -20.73
N GLU A 90 -7.01 -24.75 -21.08
CA GLU A 90 -5.83 -24.86 -20.23
C GLU A 90 -5.94 -23.92 -19.01
N LEU A 91 -6.42 -22.69 -19.20
CA LEU A 91 -6.66 -21.78 -18.09
C LEU A 91 -7.72 -22.29 -17.11
N ILE A 92 -8.76 -22.97 -17.58
CA ILE A 92 -9.78 -23.58 -16.74
C ILE A 92 -9.15 -24.70 -15.89
N LYS A 93 -8.37 -25.60 -16.49
CA LYS A 93 -7.64 -26.67 -15.78
C LYS A 93 -6.65 -26.07 -14.76
N MET A 94 -5.96 -24.98 -15.13
CA MET A 94 -5.07 -24.29 -14.21
C MET A 94 -5.83 -23.63 -13.06
N TYR A 95 -7.02 -23.08 -13.30
CA TYR A 95 -7.85 -22.53 -12.25
C TYR A 95 -8.28 -23.60 -11.24
N GLU A 96 -8.76 -24.76 -11.69
CA GLU A 96 -9.13 -25.88 -10.83
C GLU A 96 -7.94 -26.34 -9.94
N LYS A 97 -6.74 -26.36 -10.51
CA LYS A 97 -5.53 -26.71 -9.79
C LYS A 97 -5.07 -25.64 -8.78
N PHE A 98 -5.32 -24.38 -9.06
CA PHE A 98 -4.81 -23.22 -8.30
C PHE A 98 -5.92 -22.39 -7.65
N GLU A 99 -7.13 -22.94 -7.45
CA GLU A 99 -8.26 -22.23 -6.84
C GLU A 99 -7.97 -21.73 -5.42
N ASP A 100 -7.20 -22.50 -4.65
CA ASP A 100 -6.75 -22.15 -3.30
C ASP A 100 -5.45 -21.35 -3.28
N TRP A 101 -4.83 -21.16 -4.43
CA TRP A 101 -3.56 -20.43 -4.52
C TRP A 101 -3.75 -18.92 -4.55
N PRO A 102 -2.69 -18.15 -4.19
CA PRO A 102 -2.74 -16.71 -4.28
C PRO A 102 -3.16 -16.22 -5.67
N LYS A 103 -4.11 -15.26 -5.69
CA LYS A 103 -4.59 -14.65 -6.94
C LYS A 103 -5.48 -15.52 -7.85
N ALA A 104 -6.11 -16.57 -7.34
CA ALA A 104 -7.08 -17.37 -8.11
C ALA A 104 -8.14 -16.49 -8.83
N ASN A 105 -8.65 -15.43 -8.19
CA ASN A 105 -9.57 -14.48 -8.81
C ASN A 105 -9.01 -13.78 -10.07
N LEU A 106 -7.68 -13.61 -10.19
CA LEU A 106 -7.09 -13.08 -11.44
C LEU A 106 -7.14 -14.10 -12.56
N ILE A 107 -7.01 -15.40 -12.25
CA ILE A 107 -7.15 -16.48 -13.22
C ILE A 107 -8.59 -16.49 -13.74
N LYS A 108 -9.59 -16.36 -12.84
CA LYS A 108 -11.02 -16.19 -13.24
C LYS A 108 -11.20 -15.02 -14.19
N VAL A 109 -10.64 -13.85 -13.88
CA VAL A 109 -10.73 -12.68 -14.77
C VAL A 109 -10.12 -12.94 -16.15
N LEU A 110 -9.02 -13.71 -16.25
CA LEU A 110 -8.42 -14.08 -17.52
C LEU A 110 -9.35 -15.00 -18.31
N ILE A 111 -9.96 -15.99 -17.67
CA ILE A 111 -10.93 -16.89 -18.28
C ILE A 111 -12.16 -16.10 -18.74
N GLU A 112 -12.75 -15.27 -17.88
CA GLU A 112 -13.91 -14.43 -18.18
C GLU A 112 -13.70 -13.53 -19.41
N LYS A 113 -12.48 -13.05 -19.64
CA LYS A 113 -12.12 -12.28 -20.83
C LYS A 113 -12.13 -13.14 -22.09
N LYS A 114 -11.64 -14.38 -21.99
CA LYS A 114 -11.50 -15.28 -23.14
C LYS A 114 -12.79 -16.02 -23.50
N ILE A 115 -13.70 -16.28 -22.55
CA ILE A 115 -15.03 -16.84 -22.82
C ILE A 115 -15.71 -16.03 -23.92
N GLY A 116 -16.27 -16.70 -24.94
CA GLY A 116 -17.04 -16.08 -26.03
C GLY A 116 -18.34 -15.43 -25.51
N TRP A 117 -18.98 -14.62 -26.36
CA TRP A 117 -20.30 -14.06 -26.10
C TRP A 117 -21.42 -15.07 -26.34
N GLU A 118 -21.18 -16.03 -27.24
CA GLU A 118 -22.11 -17.12 -27.57
C GLU A 118 -21.64 -18.39 -26.87
N SER A 119 -22.54 -19.07 -26.18
CA SER A 119 -22.22 -20.26 -25.39
C SER A 119 -22.32 -21.56 -26.20
N ASN A 120 -21.68 -21.60 -27.36
CA ASN A 120 -21.59 -22.85 -28.13
C ASN A 120 -20.70 -23.90 -27.44
N ASN A 121 -19.92 -23.50 -26.44
CA ASN A 121 -19.07 -24.37 -25.65
C ASN A 121 -19.66 -24.56 -24.24
N ILE A 122 -20.12 -25.76 -23.95
CA ILE A 122 -20.77 -26.13 -22.68
C ILE A 122 -19.83 -25.90 -21.50
N SER A 123 -18.55 -26.22 -21.62
CA SER A 123 -17.59 -26.06 -20.53
C SER A 123 -17.38 -24.60 -20.12
N HIS A 124 -17.41 -23.68 -21.07
CA HIS A 124 -17.30 -22.24 -20.79
C HIS A 124 -18.51 -21.71 -20.03
N TYR A 125 -19.70 -22.15 -20.44
CA TYR A 125 -20.95 -21.79 -19.74
C TYR A 125 -20.99 -22.35 -18.33
N GLN A 126 -20.65 -23.63 -18.17
CA GLN A 126 -20.56 -24.26 -16.85
C GLN A 126 -19.59 -23.51 -15.95
N PHE A 127 -18.37 -23.24 -16.43
CA PHE A 127 -17.38 -22.50 -15.65
C PHE A 127 -17.91 -21.16 -15.12
N ILE A 128 -18.50 -20.32 -15.99
CA ILE A 128 -18.94 -18.98 -15.59
C ILE A 128 -20.18 -19.03 -14.67
N ASN A 129 -21.01 -20.05 -14.81
CA ASN A 129 -22.20 -20.25 -14.00
C ASN A 129 -21.87 -20.76 -12.60
N GLU A 130 -20.98 -21.74 -12.48
CA GLU A 130 -20.59 -22.38 -11.23
C GLU A 130 -19.64 -21.48 -10.40
N ASN A 131 -18.75 -20.76 -11.05
CA ASN A 131 -17.69 -20.00 -10.40
C ASN A 131 -17.98 -18.54 -10.11
N LYS A 132 -19.23 -18.07 -10.18
CA LYS A 132 -19.63 -16.68 -9.94
C LYS A 132 -18.61 -15.62 -10.44
N PRO A 133 -18.88 -14.91 -11.52
CA PRO A 133 -17.94 -13.97 -12.13
C PRO A 133 -17.44 -12.90 -11.17
N VAL A 134 -16.18 -12.52 -11.30
CA VAL A 134 -15.53 -11.46 -10.52
C VAL A 134 -15.32 -10.18 -11.32
N SER A 135 -15.29 -10.24 -12.66
CA SER A 135 -15.19 -9.07 -13.52
C SER A 135 -16.55 -8.57 -14.00
N ALA A 136 -16.62 -7.28 -14.35
CA ALA A 136 -17.80 -6.69 -14.98
C ALA A 136 -18.16 -7.38 -16.30
N LEU A 137 -17.15 -7.78 -17.08
CA LEU A 137 -17.33 -8.48 -18.34
C LEU A 137 -17.92 -9.88 -18.12
N GLY A 138 -17.39 -10.62 -17.14
CA GLY A 138 -17.91 -11.92 -16.75
C GLY A 138 -19.36 -11.85 -16.29
N ASN A 139 -19.70 -10.84 -15.47
CA ASN A 139 -21.08 -10.62 -15.03
C ASN A 139 -22.04 -10.35 -16.20
N ILE A 140 -21.63 -9.54 -17.20
CA ILE A 140 -22.46 -9.29 -18.39
C ILE A 140 -22.59 -10.55 -19.23
N LYS A 141 -21.51 -11.34 -19.40
CA LYS A 141 -21.56 -12.61 -20.16
C LYS A 141 -22.49 -13.63 -19.49
N LEU A 142 -22.42 -13.78 -18.17
CA LEU A 142 -23.33 -14.63 -17.42
C LEU A 142 -24.79 -14.16 -17.59
N ALA A 143 -25.03 -12.85 -17.50
CA ALA A 143 -26.34 -12.26 -17.72
C ALA A 143 -26.84 -12.46 -19.18
N ASN A 144 -25.93 -12.43 -20.15
CA ASN A 144 -26.24 -12.73 -21.56
C ASN A 144 -26.72 -14.17 -21.76
N TYR A 145 -26.04 -15.12 -21.11
CA TYR A 145 -26.42 -16.53 -21.21
C TYR A 145 -27.78 -16.84 -20.55
N ASN A 146 -28.14 -16.08 -19.51
CA ASN A 146 -29.35 -16.26 -18.71
C ASN A 146 -30.39 -15.14 -18.91
N PHE A 147 -30.46 -14.52 -20.10
CA PHE A 147 -31.19 -13.27 -20.35
C PHE A 147 -32.74 -13.43 -20.37
N LYS A 148 -33.31 -14.00 -19.30
CA LYS A 148 -34.77 -14.18 -19.13
C LYS A 148 -35.36 -13.39 -17.94
N SER A 149 -34.55 -12.82 -17.03
CA SER A 149 -35.04 -12.15 -15.84
C SER A 149 -34.78 -10.64 -15.84
N ILE A 150 -35.57 -9.90 -15.05
CA ILE A 150 -35.38 -8.46 -14.81
C ILE A 150 -34.03 -8.21 -14.14
N ASP A 151 -33.60 -9.10 -13.23
CA ASP A 151 -32.32 -8.98 -12.53
C ASP A 151 -31.13 -9.01 -13.49
N MET A 152 -31.18 -9.84 -14.52
CA MET A 152 -30.11 -9.92 -15.53
C MET A 152 -29.97 -8.61 -16.32
N LYS A 153 -31.11 -7.96 -16.66
CA LYS A 153 -31.10 -6.63 -17.30
C LYS A 153 -30.44 -5.58 -16.40
N GLN A 154 -30.74 -5.61 -15.11
CA GLN A 154 -30.14 -4.68 -14.15
C GLN A 154 -28.64 -4.92 -13.95
N ILE A 155 -28.18 -6.17 -13.97
CA ILE A 155 -26.75 -6.52 -13.95
C ILE A 155 -26.05 -5.93 -15.16
N ILE A 156 -26.60 -6.08 -16.36
CA ILE A 156 -26.03 -5.50 -17.59
C ILE A 156 -25.94 -3.98 -17.47
N ILE A 157 -27.02 -3.31 -17.08
CA ILE A 157 -27.07 -1.83 -16.94
C ILE A 157 -26.03 -1.34 -15.92
N ASN A 158 -25.99 -1.96 -14.73
CA ASN A 158 -25.06 -1.54 -13.67
C ASN A 158 -23.60 -1.71 -14.08
N ASN A 159 -23.26 -2.84 -14.69
CA ASN A 159 -21.90 -3.09 -15.16
C ASN A 159 -21.54 -2.18 -16.35
N TRP A 160 -22.50 -1.91 -17.26
CA TRP A 160 -22.31 -0.99 -18.37
C TRP A 160 -21.99 0.44 -17.90
N ILE A 161 -22.74 0.97 -16.93
CA ILE A 161 -22.51 2.32 -16.40
C ILE A 161 -21.14 2.44 -15.74
N ASN A 162 -20.77 1.47 -14.90
CA ASN A 162 -19.69 1.60 -13.94
C ASN A 162 -18.36 0.97 -14.39
N ASN A 163 -18.23 0.60 -15.68
CA ASN A 163 -17.01 -0.01 -16.19
C ASN A 163 -16.66 0.47 -17.60
N SER A 164 -15.42 0.24 -18.01
CA SER A 164 -14.96 0.41 -19.39
C SER A 164 -14.61 -0.94 -19.99
N PHE A 165 -14.92 -1.11 -21.26
CA PHE A 165 -14.72 -2.37 -21.98
C PHE A 165 -13.83 -2.15 -23.21
N SER A 166 -13.38 -3.25 -23.82
CA SER A 166 -12.69 -3.20 -25.11
C SER A 166 -13.65 -2.69 -26.21
N LYS A 167 -13.10 -2.25 -27.35
CA LYS A 167 -13.91 -1.79 -28.49
C LYS A 167 -14.87 -2.89 -28.97
N ASN A 168 -14.41 -4.14 -28.99
CA ASN A 168 -15.20 -5.28 -29.48
C ASN A 168 -16.33 -5.62 -28.49
N ASP A 169 -16.02 -5.66 -27.18
CA ASP A 169 -17.03 -5.90 -26.16
C ASP A 169 -18.08 -4.79 -26.12
N GLU A 170 -17.67 -3.51 -26.21
CA GLU A 170 -18.62 -2.40 -26.33
C GLU A 170 -19.52 -2.52 -27.56
N LYS A 171 -18.94 -2.90 -28.70
CA LYS A 171 -19.72 -3.13 -29.93
C LYS A 171 -20.78 -4.22 -29.74
N PHE A 172 -20.42 -5.36 -29.17
CA PHE A 172 -21.34 -6.45 -28.86
C PHE A 172 -22.45 -6.01 -27.92
N ILE A 173 -22.09 -5.38 -26.78
CA ILE A 173 -23.06 -4.92 -25.78
C ILE A 173 -24.04 -3.91 -26.41
N MET A 174 -23.53 -2.97 -27.20
CA MET A 174 -24.40 -1.97 -27.87
C MET A 174 -25.30 -2.60 -28.92
N SER A 175 -24.83 -3.59 -29.69
CA SER A 175 -25.65 -4.26 -30.71
C SER A 175 -26.82 -5.06 -30.10
N ASN A 176 -26.58 -5.70 -28.95
CA ASN A 176 -27.57 -6.60 -28.34
C ASN A 176 -28.46 -5.93 -27.28
N TYR A 177 -27.96 -4.88 -26.59
CA TYR A 177 -28.64 -4.31 -25.44
C TYR A 177 -28.91 -2.80 -25.54
N LYS A 178 -28.78 -2.20 -26.74
CA LYS A 178 -28.99 -0.75 -26.92
C LYS A 178 -30.36 -0.30 -26.40
N ASN A 179 -31.39 -1.13 -26.51
CA ASN A 179 -32.75 -0.82 -26.05
C ASN A 179 -32.85 -0.73 -24.50
N LEU A 180 -31.87 -1.26 -23.73
CA LEU A 180 -31.81 -1.10 -22.30
C LEU A 180 -31.18 0.24 -21.87
N PHE A 181 -30.55 0.95 -22.79
CA PHE A 181 -29.74 2.14 -22.50
C PHE A 181 -30.45 3.42 -22.95
N ASP A 182 -31.33 3.91 -22.11
CA ASP A 182 -31.94 5.24 -22.27
C ASP A 182 -30.88 6.36 -22.17
N ASN A 183 -31.31 7.60 -22.37
CA ASN A 183 -30.42 8.75 -22.30
C ASN A 183 -29.81 8.94 -20.90
N ASN A 184 -30.54 8.67 -19.83
CA ASN A 184 -30.04 8.76 -18.46
C ASN A 184 -28.91 7.77 -18.21
N ILE A 185 -29.04 6.53 -18.65
CA ILE A 185 -27.98 5.49 -18.58
C ILE A 185 -26.76 5.92 -19.38
N LYS A 186 -26.95 6.46 -20.60
CA LYS A 186 -25.85 6.95 -21.45
C LYS A 186 -25.09 8.10 -20.78
N TYR A 187 -25.79 9.05 -20.14
CA TYR A 187 -25.18 10.16 -19.39
C TYR A 187 -24.43 9.67 -18.16
N LYS A 188 -25.02 8.77 -17.37
CA LYS A 188 -24.36 8.18 -16.20
C LYS A 188 -23.08 7.45 -16.58
N ARG A 189 -23.11 6.68 -17.69
CA ARG A 189 -21.92 6.01 -18.21
C ARG A 189 -20.83 6.99 -18.62
N LEU A 190 -21.18 8.01 -19.39
CA LEU A 190 -20.23 8.99 -19.89
C LEU A 190 -19.61 9.79 -18.73
N ASP A 191 -20.42 10.16 -17.75
CA ASP A 191 -19.97 10.78 -16.52
C ASP A 191 -18.93 9.90 -15.79
N TYR A 192 -19.25 8.61 -15.57
CA TYR A 192 -18.32 7.65 -14.97
C TYR A 192 -17.00 7.55 -15.76
N LEU A 193 -17.07 7.43 -17.09
CA LEU A 193 -15.90 7.29 -17.95
C LEU A 193 -14.97 8.52 -17.86
N ILE A 194 -15.52 9.72 -17.83
CA ILE A 194 -14.75 10.96 -17.74
C ILE A 194 -14.12 11.11 -16.34
N TRP A 195 -14.88 10.90 -15.27
CA TRP A 195 -14.35 10.94 -13.92
C TRP A 195 -13.18 9.94 -13.68
N ASN A 196 -13.22 8.80 -14.38
CA ASN A 196 -12.20 7.76 -14.31
C ASN A 196 -11.17 7.82 -15.45
N LYS A 197 -11.20 8.90 -16.26
CA LYS A 197 -10.24 9.17 -17.35
C LYS A 197 -10.16 8.04 -18.40
N LYS A 198 -11.29 7.37 -18.65
CA LYS A 198 -11.40 6.30 -19.67
C LYS A 198 -11.69 6.90 -21.04
N TRP A 199 -10.74 7.65 -21.58
CA TRP A 199 -10.92 8.53 -22.73
C TRP A 199 -11.41 7.82 -23.96
N SER A 200 -10.82 6.68 -24.35
CA SER A 200 -11.21 5.93 -25.54
C SER A 200 -12.69 5.52 -25.50
N SER A 201 -13.16 4.99 -24.37
CA SER A 201 -14.58 4.64 -24.17
C SER A 201 -15.47 5.88 -24.10
N ALA A 202 -14.99 6.97 -23.44
CA ALA A 202 -15.73 8.23 -23.36
C ALA A 202 -16.00 8.83 -24.75
N TYR A 203 -14.99 8.87 -25.63
CA TYR A 203 -15.17 9.38 -27.00
C TYR A 203 -16.11 8.51 -27.85
N ARG A 204 -16.13 7.19 -27.65
CA ARG A 204 -17.10 6.32 -28.31
C ARG A 204 -18.51 6.60 -27.82
N GLN A 205 -18.69 6.68 -26.49
CA GLN A 205 -19.98 6.96 -25.87
C GLN A 205 -20.53 8.36 -26.21
N LEU A 206 -19.65 9.35 -26.41
CA LEU A 206 -20.03 10.73 -26.76
C LEU A 206 -20.81 10.82 -28.07
N LYS A 207 -20.63 9.87 -29.00
CA LYS A 207 -21.37 9.81 -30.28
C LYS A 207 -22.82 9.37 -30.13
N GLU A 208 -23.17 8.81 -28.97
CA GLU A 208 -24.49 8.21 -28.69
C GLU A 208 -25.43 9.14 -27.90
N ILE A 209 -25.05 10.41 -27.71
CA ILE A 209 -25.82 11.37 -26.91
C ILE A 209 -26.18 12.62 -27.70
N ASN A 210 -27.18 13.37 -27.19
CA ASN A 210 -27.66 14.61 -27.85
C ASN A 210 -26.63 15.76 -27.78
N SER A 211 -26.87 16.86 -28.48
CA SER A 211 -25.97 18.01 -28.63
C SER A 211 -25.63 18.68 -27.31
N ASP A 212 -26.62 18.90 -26.44
CA ASP A 212 -26.48 19.67 -25.21
C ASP A 212 -25.53 18.98 -24.21
N TYR A 213 -25.81 17.72 -23.89
CA TYR A 213 -24.91 16.92 -23.05
C TYR A 213 -23.57 16.63 -23.74
N SER A 214 -23.57 16.52 -25.08
CA SER A 214 -22.32 16.40 -25.84
C SER A 214 -21.43 17.62 -25.62
N ASN A 215 -21.99 18.84 -25.62
CA ASN A 215 -21.22 20.07 -25.34
C ASN A 215 -20.68 20.11 -23.91
N LEU A 216 -21.49 19.72 -22.90
CA LEU A 216 -21.05 19.60 -21.52
C LEU A 216 -19.84 18.64 -21.42
N TYR A 217 -19.96 17.44 -21.92
CA TYR A 217 -18.91 16.43 -21.77
C TYR A 217 -17.66 16.73 -22.61
N LYS A 218 -17.80 17.36 -23.79
CA LYS A 218 -16.66 17.89 -24.57
C LYS A 218 -15.89 18.94 -23.79
N ALA A 219 -16.58 19.88 -23.13
CA ALA A 219 -15.94 20.90 -22.28
C ALA A 219 -15.19 20.24 -21.11
N ARG A 220 -15.80 19.28 -20.42
CA ARG A 220 -15.17 18.51 -19.33
C ARG A 220 -13.91 17.76 -19.78
N ILE A 221 -13.97 17.09 -20.94
CA ILE A 221 -12.81 16.36 -21.50
C ILE A 221 -11.67 17.33 -21.81
N LYS A 222 -11.96 18.45 -22.50
CA LYS A 222 -10.94 19.46 -22.85
C LYS A 222 -10.27 20.04 -21.59
N LEU A 223 -11.03 20.40 -20.59
CA LEU A 223 -10.51 20.87 -19.29
C LEU A 223 -9.62 19.82 -18.62
N SER A 224 -10.10 18.58 -18.53
CA SER A 224 -9.37 17.49 -17.85
C SER A 224 -8.06 17.14 -18.55
N ARG A 225 -8.03 17.21 -19.87
CA ARG A 225 -6.86 16.92 -20.71
C ARG A 225 -5.97 18.14 -20.98
N LYS A 226 -6.40 19.34 -20.53
CA LYS A 226 -5.70 20.61 -20.76
C LYS A 226 -5.53 20.93 -22.26
N GLU A 227 -6.56 20.65 -23.04
CA GLU A 227 -6.59 20.92 -24.48
C GLU A 227 -6.86 22.40 -24.78
N TYR A 228 -6.50 22.87 -25.97
CA TYR A 228 -6.82 24.23 -26.41
C TYR A 228 -8.33 24.44 -26.61
N GLY A 229 -8.78 25.72 -26.46
CA GLY A 229 -10.16 26.11 -26.73
C GLY A 229 -11.15 25.71 -25.62
N VAL A 230 -10.72 25.64 -24.37
CA VAL A 230 -11.58 25.33 -23.21
C VAL A 230 -12.69 26.37 -23.05
N ASP A 231 -12.39 27.67 -23.20
CA ASP A 231 -13.38 28.76 -23.02
C ASP A 231 -14.47 28.68 -24.10
N ALA A 232 -14.07 28.44 -25.36
CA ALA A 232 -15.03 28.25 -26.43
C ALA A 232 -15.92 27.01 -26.22
N ALA A 233 -15.35 25.95 -25.64
CA ALA A 233 -16.11 24.75 -25.31
C ALA A 233 -17.10 25.00 -24.16
N ILE A 234 -16.70 25.74 -23.13
CA ILE A 234 -17.55 26.11 -21.99
C ILE A 234 -18.74 27.03 -22.47
N LYS A 235 -18.46 27.96 -23.35
CA LYS A 235 -19.52 28.84 -23.92
C LYS A 235 -20.62 28.10 -24.68
N LYS A 236 -20.33 26.91 -25.19
CA LYS A 236 -21.31 26.03 -25.87
C LYS A 236 -22.15 25.18 -24.91
N VAL A 237 -21.80 25.14 -23.63
CA VAL A 237 -22.60 24.41 -22.64
C VAL A 237 -23.87 25.20 -22.33
N PRO A 238 -25.05 24.57 -22.42
CA PRO A 238 -26.31 25.20 -22.07
C PRO A 238 -26.32 25.74 -20.62
N GLU A 239 -27.02 26.82 -20.37
CA GLU A 239 -27.04 27.51 -19.07
C GLU A 239 -27.50 26.58 -17.93
N TYR A 240 -28.50 25.71 -18.19
CA TYR A 240 -29.00 24.76 -17.19
C TYR A 240 -27.99 23.66 -16.82
N LEU A 241 -26.92 23.47 -17.60
CA LEU A 241 -25.83 22.50 -17.34
C LEU A 241 -24.54 23.18 -16.84
N ILE A 242 -24.45 24.50 -16.77
CA ILE A 242 -23.22 25.23 -16.46
C ILE A 242 -22.72 24.96 -15.03
N ASN A 243 -23.61 24.55 -14.13
CA ASN A 243 -23.34 24.20 -12.75
C ASN A 243 -23.19 22.68 -12.52
N ASP A 244 -23.04 21.89 -13.61
CA ASP A 244 -22.74 20.46 -13.49
C ASP A 244 -21.53 20.20 -12.57
N GLU A 245 -21.64 19.22 -11.67
CA GLU A 245 -20.59 18.90 -10.68
C GLU A 245 -19.25 18.63 -11.35
N GLY A 246 -19.25 17.81 -12.39
CA GLY A 246 -18.02 17.45 -13.09
C GLY A 246 -17.41 18.59 -13.89
N LEU A 247 -18.25 19.46 -14.48
CA LEU A 247 -17.76 20.65 -15.17
C LEU A 247 -17.13 21.64 -14.16
N THR A 248 -17.80 21.88 -13.05
CA THR A 248 -17.27 22.76 -12.00
C THR A 248 -15.97 22.22 -11.42
N TYR A 249 -15.89 20.92 -11.13
CA TYR A 249 -14.68 20.28 -10.67
C TYR A 249 -13.50 20.45 -11.65
N GLU A 250 -13.70 20.16 -12.93
CA GLU A 250 -12.64 20.32 -13.92
C GLU A 250 -12.24 21.78 -14.14
N ARG A 251 -13.18 22.75 -14.02
CA ARG A 251 -12.90 24.20 -14.05
C ARG A 251 -12.06 24.63 -12.86
N VAL A 252 -12.39 24.21 -11.62
CA VAL A 252 -11.60 24.48 -10.41
C VAL A 252 -10.18 23.97 -10.59
N LYS A 253 -10.04 22.72 -10.99
CA LYS A 253 -8.75 22.08 -11.18
C LYS A 253 -7.92 22.74 -12.30
N TRP A 254 -8.54 23.07 -13.43
CA TRP A 254 -7.88 23.76 -14.53
C TRP A 254 -7.37 25.14 -14.09
N ARG A 255 -8.22 25.95 -13.41
CA ARG A 255 -7.86 27.28 -12.86
C ARG A 255 -6.71 27.18 -11.86
N ARG A 256 -6.72 26.19 -10.99
CA ARG A 256 -5.59 25.94 -10.06
C ARG A 256 -4.29 25.66 -10.81
N HIS A 257 -4.31 24.86 -11.85
CA HIS A 257 -3.12 24.60 -12.66
C HIS A 257 -2.64 25.86 -13.42
N ALA A 258 -3.56 26.69 -13.83
CA ALA A 258 -3.28 28.00 -14.44
C ALA A 258 -2.88 29.07 -13.39
N LYS A 259 -2.80 28.72 -12.10
CA LYS A 259 -2.47 29.61 -10.97
C LYS A 259 -3.43 30.78 -10.79
N LEU A 260 -4.68 30.68 -11.24
CA LEU A 260 -5.71 31.71 -11.09
C LEU A 260 -6.30 31.68 -9.68
N SER A 261 -6.41 32.85 -9.03
CA SER A 261 -7.01 33.01 -7.68
C SER A 261 -8.47 32.54 -7.65
N SER A 262 -9.23 32.80 -8.70
CA SER A 262 -10.63 32.38 -8.86
C SER A 262 -10.89 30.88 -8.77
N SER A 263 -9.83 30.05 -8.70
CA SER A 263 -9.96 28.62 -8.40
C SER A 263 -10.51 28.38 -6.99
N LEU A 264 -10.00 29.13 -6.00
CA LEU A 264 -10.43 29.03 -4.60
C LEU A 264 -11.88 29.52 -4.45
N ASP A 265 -12.20 30.68 -5.02
CA ASP A 265 -13.54 31.26 -4.94
C ASP A 265 -14.59 30.32 -5.53
N MET A 266 -14.30 29.75 -6.69
CA MET A 266 -15.18 28.77 -7.34
C MET A 266 -15.36 27.51 -6.48
N LEU A 267 -14.28 26.99 -5.88
CA LEU A 267 -14.33 25.84 -4.98
C LEU A 267 -15.20 26.13 -3.76
N SER A 268 -14.91 27.23 -3.05
CA SER A 268 -15.63 27.61 -1.82
C SER A 268 -17.12 27.86 -2.09
N ASN A 269 -17.45 28.59 -3.16
CA ASN A 269 -18.83 28.84 -3.55
C ASN A 269 -19.58 27.55 -3.91
N TYR A 270 -18.93 26.63 -4.62
CA TYR A 270 -19.58 25.37 -4.99
C TYR A 270 -19.83 24.47 -3.77
N LEU A 271 -18.85 24.31 -2.89
CA LEU A 271 -18.98 23.51 -1.67
C LEU A 271 -20.01 24.10 -0.68
N GLY A 272 -20.06 25.44 -0.57
CA GLY A 272 -21.02 26.12 0.30
C GLY A 272 -22.48 26.00 -0.15
N LYS A 273 -22.74 25.90 -1.48
CA LYS A 273 -24.07 25.76 -2.06
C LYS A 273 -24.56 24.33 -2.18
N ASN A 274 -23.68 23.35 -2.11
CA ASN A 274 -24.01 21.95 -2.38
C ASN A 274 -23.73 21.06 -1.16
N GLU A 275 -24.77 20.59 -0.50
CA GLU A 275 -24.64 19.68 0.64
C GLU A 275 -24.20 18.28 0.24
N LYS A 276 -24.59 17.81 -0.95
CA LYS A 276 -24.31 16.48 -1.45
C LYS A 276 -23.41 16.54 -2.69
N LEU A 277 -22.32 15.78 -2.65
CA LEU A 277 -21.41 15.59 -3.78
C LEU A 277 -21.43 14.14 -4.21
N LYS A 278 -21.53 13.89 -5.52
CA LYS A 278 -21.51 12.52 -6.09
C LYS A 278 -20.11 11.90 -5.99
N TYR A 279 -19.06 12.69 -6.20
CA TYR A 279 -17.67 12.22 -6.21
C TYR A 279 -16.82 12.90 -5.14
N LYS A 280 -17.22 12.81 -3.88
CA LYS A 280 -16.61 13.44 -2.69
C LYS A 280 -15.09 13.22 -2.63
N GLU A 281 -14.62 12.01 -2.93
CA GLU A 281 -13.20 11.65 -2.85
C GLU A 281 -12.37 12.39 -3.93
N LYS A 282 -12.97 12.73 -5.06
CA LYS A 282 -12.28 13.54 -6.08
C LYS A 282 -12.10 14.98 -5.60
N TRP A 283 -13.16 15.56 -5.03
CA TRP A 283 -13.13 16.91 -4.45
C TRP A 283 -12.13 17.03 -3.30
N TRP A 284 -11.92 15.98 -2.53
CA TRP A 284 -10.93 15.98 -1.44
C TRP A 284 -9.56 16.48 -1.89
N THR A 285 -9.10 16.08 -3.07
CA THR A 285 -7.81 16.51 -3.60
C THR A 285 -7.72 18.03 -3.78
N GLU A 286 -8.75 18.65 -4.32
CA GLU A 286 -8.78 20.10 -4.51
C GLU A 286 -8.92 20.83 -3.17
N ILE A 287 -9.78 20.34 -2.28
CA ILE A 287 -9.97 20.90 -0.93
C ILE A 287 -8.64 20.93 -0.18
N ILE A 288 -7.93 19.80 -0.08
CA ILE A 288 -6.70 19.73 0.71
C ILE A 288 -5.57 20.56 0.11
N ILE A 289 -5.47 20.67 -1.23
CA ILE A 289 -4.47 21.51 -1.88
C ILE A 289 -4.72 22.98 -1.57
N HIS A 290 -5.96 23.45 -1.69
CA HIS A 290 -6.33 24.83 -1.40
C HIS A 290 -6.20 25.15 0.10
N THR A 291 -6.66 24.25 0.99
CA THR A 291 -6.47 24.40 2.44
C THR A 291 -4.98 24.55 2.80
N ARG A 292 -4.11 23.69 2.28
CA ARG A 292 -2.66 23.77 2.54
C ARG A 292 -2.03 25.05 1.94
N LYS A 293 -2.55 25.55 0.82
CA LYS A 293 -2.15 26.84 0.27
C LYS A 293 -2.52 27.98 1.22
N LEU A 294 -3.74 28.02 1.73
CA LEU A 294 -4.21 29.00 2.69
C LEU A 294 -3.40 28.98 4.00
N LEU A 295 -3.10 27.78 4.52
CA LEU A 295 -2.22 27.62 5.69
C LEU A 295 -0.83 28.22 5.44
N LYS A 296 -0.25 27.99 4.26
CA LYS A 296 1.01 28.60 3.86
C LYS A 296 0.95 30.13 3.79
N GLU A 297 -0.19 30.68 3.41
CA GLU A 297 -0.45 32.13 3.34
C GLU A 297 -0.89 32.71 4.70
N LYS A 298 -0.88 31.90 5.77
CA LYS A 298 -1.31 32.22 7.14
C LYS A 298 -2.79 32.66 7.24
N LYS A 299 -3.61 32.28 6.26
CA LYS A 299 -5.06 32.52 6.21
C LYS A 299 -5.82 31.40 6.91
N TYR A 300 -5.62 31.30 8.22
CA TYR A 300 -6.03 30.14 9.01
C TYR A 300 -7.56 29.99 9.09
N LEU A 301 -8.30 31.08 9.27
CA LEU A 301 -9.77 31.03 9.33
C LEU A 301 -10.37 30.63 7.98
N GLU A 302 -9.84 31.15 6.87
CA GLU A 302 -10.29 30.75 5.54
C GLU A 302 -9.98 29.26 5.27
N ALA A 303 -8.81 28.77 5.72
CA ALA A 303 -8.43 27.37 5.61
C ALA A 303 -9.37 26.44 6.41
N TYR A 304 -9.72 26.84 7.63
CA TYR A 304 -10.68 26.14 8.47
C TYR A 304 -12.07 26.11 7.83
N ASN A 305 -12.59 27.26 7.39
CA ASN A 305 -13.92 27.37 6.76
C ASN A 305 -14.02 26.55 5.46
N LEU A 306 -12.99 26.58 4.61
CA LEU A 306 -12.96 25.76 3.40
C LEU A 306 -13.00 24.27 3.75
N LEU A 307 -12.13 23.85 4.68
CA LEU A 307 -12.02 22.45 5.06
C LEU A 307 -13.27 21.94 5.78
N SER A 308 -13.96 22.75 6.58
CA SER A 308 -15.23 22.38 7.24
C SER A 308 -16.31 21.94 6.25
N ASN A 309 -16.23 22.40 5.00
CA ASN A 309 -17.14 22.01 3.92
C ASN A 309 -16.70 20.77 3.13
N HIS A 310 -15.88 19.89 3.69
CA HIS A 310 -15.26 18.75 2.96
C HIS A 310 -16.23 17.67 2.48
N LYS A 311 -17.38 17.49 3.09
CA LYS A 311 -18.44 16.50 2.76
C LYS A 311 -17.93 15.05 2.68
N GLN A 312 -16.76 14.70 3.23
CA GLN A 312 -16.20 13.34 3.21
C GLN A 312 -16.94 12.41 4.16
N THR A 313 -17.10 11.16 3.74
CA THR A 313 -17.77 10.11 4.55
C THR A 313 -16.94 8.84 4.68
N ASN A 314 -15.97 8.62 3.78
CA ASN A 314 -15.06 7.49 3.95
C ASN A 314 -14.07 7.77 5.08
N THR A 315 -13.80 6.74 5.90
CA THR A 315 -12.95 6.83 7.11
C THR A 315 -11.58 7.45 6.84
N TYR A 316 -10.97 7.14 5.69
CA TYR A 316 -9.62 7.60 5.35
C TYR A 316 -9.55 9.14 5.15
N ASN A 317 -10.45 9.73 4.37
CA ASN A 317 -10.44 11.18 4.15
C ASN A 317 -11.06 11.93 5.33
N LEU A 318 -12.11 11.37 5.94
CA LEU A 318 -12.78 11.96 7.09
C LEU A 318 -11.80 12.10 8.27
N SER A 319 -11.04 11.06 8.59
CA SER A 319 -10.05 11.14 9.67
C SER A 319 -8.97 12.19 9.43
N ARG A 320 -8.60 12.40 8.16
CA ARG A 320 -7.63 13.45 7.80
C ARG A 320 -8.24 14.86 7.88
N ALA A 321 -9.52 15.00 7.57
CA ALA A 321 -10.24 16.26 7.69
C ALA A 321 -10.42 16.65 9.15
N GLU A 322 -10.97 15.75 9.97
CA GLU A 322 -11.19 15.99 11.40
C GLU A 322 -9.86 16.32 12.12
N TRP A 323 -8.80 15.56 11.82
CA TRP A 323 -7.51 15.87 12.40
C TRP A 323 -7.00 17.25 12.01
N LEU A 324 -7.07 17.63 10.74
CA LEU A 324 -6.55 18.92 10.28
C LEU A 324 -7.39 20.09 10.77
N LEU A 325 -8.72 19.93 10.87
CA LEU A 325 -9.63 20.91 11.47
C LEU A 325 -9.31 21.13 12.95
N GLY A 326 -9.16 20.04 13.71
CA GLY A 326 -8.77 20.11 15.12
C GLY A 326 -7.42 20.80 15.31
N TRP A 327 -6.43 20.46 14.49
CA TRP A 327 -5.10 21.06 14.55
C TRP A 327 -5.11 22.57 14.21
N ILE A 328 -5.85 22.99 13.17
CA ILE A 328 -5.99 24.42 12.82
C ILE A 328 -6.70 25.16 13.95
N ALA A 329 -7.79 24.60 14.49
CA ALA A 329 -8.57 25.22 15.57
C ALA A 329 -7.72 25.43 16.82
N LEU A 330 -6.94 24.41 17.21
CA LEU A 330 -6.10 24.45 18.42
C LEU A 330 -4.90 25.38 18.25
N THR A 331 -4.10 25.16 17.20
CA THR A 331 -2.77 25.77 17.09
C THR A 331 -2.75 27.15 16.44
N HIS A 332 -3.78 27.48 15.65
CA HIS A 332 -3.78 28.73 14.87
C HIS A 332 -4.97 29.64 15.15
N LEU A 333 -6.08 29.12 15.67
CA LEU A 333 -7.27 29.92 15.95
C LEU A 333 -7.54 30.09 17.45
N SER A 334 -6.76 29.44 18.32
CA SER A 334 -6.95 29.48 19.79
C SER A 334 -8.38 29.09 20.20
N LYS A 335 -8.93 28.04 19.53
CA LYS A 335 -10.27 27.51 19.76
C LYS A 335 -10.23 26.07 20.28
N PRO A 336 -9.79 25.83 21.54
CA PRO A 336 -9.62 24.48 22.05
C PRO A 336 -10.94 23.68 22.14
N LYS A 337 -12.09 24.32 22.42
CA LYS A 337 -13.39 23.66 22.41
C LYS A 337 -13.80 23.14 21.03
N GLU A 338 -13.48 23.87 19.97
CA GLU A 338 -13.72 23.39 18.60
C GLU A 338 -12.75 22.25 18.23
N ALA A 339 -11.48 22.38 18.64
CA ALA A 339 -10.50 21.33 18.46
C ALA A 339 -10.89 20.02 19.16
N GLN A 340 -11.39 20.10 20.38
CA GLN A 340 -11.91 18.96 21.15
C GLN A 340 -13.01 18.21 20.39
N LYS A 341 -13.97 18.92 19.79
CA LYS A 341 -15.02 18.30 18.95
C LYS A 341 -14.44 17.49 17.79
N HIS A 342 -13.50 18.09 17.06
CA HIS A 342 -12.88 17.44 15.92
C HIS A 342 -12.03 16.24 16.31
N PHE A 343 -11.21 16.34 17.35
CA PHE A 343 -10.39 15.21 17.80
C PHE A 343 -11.23 14.09 18.44
N SER A 344 -12.33 14.41 19.10
CA SER A 344 -13.31 13.42 19.59
C SER A 344 -14.03 12.70 18.43
N ASN A 345 -14.36 13.43 17.36
CA ASN A 345 -14.87 12.79 16.13
C ASN A 345 -13.82 11.87 15.50
N LEU A 346 -12.56 12.32 15.46
CA LEU A 346 -11.45 11.53 14.94
C LEU A 346 -11.29 10.22 15.75
N GLU A 347 -11.29 10.27 17.09
CA GLU A 347 -11.15 9.10 17.95
C GLU A 347 -12.22 8.05 17.64
N LYS A 348 -13.48 8.47 17.46
CA LYS A 348 -14.61 7.57 17.18
C LYS A 348 -14.51 6.81 15.87
N ILE A 349 -13.80 7.35 14.87
CA ILE A 349 -13.77 6.80 13.51
C ILE A 349 -12.50 6.01 13.19
N VAL A 350 -11.46 6.09 14.04
CA VAL A 350 -10.17 5.43 13.78
C VAL A 350 -9.99 4.19 14.66
N ASN A 351 -9.41 3.15 14.08
CA ASN A 351 -9.11 1.88 14.75
C ASN A 351 -7.66 1.42 14.59
N MET A 352 -6.88 2.07 13.70
CA MET A 352 -5.48 1.69 13.49
C MET A 352 -4.58 2.35 14.55
N PRO A 353 -3.59 1.62 15.12
CA PRO A 353 -2.73 2.10 16.20
C PRO A 353 -2.16 3.50 16.01
N ILE A 354 -1.64 3.79 14.81
CA ILE A 354 -1.07 5.09 14.43
C ILE A 354 -2.10 6.22 14.55
N SER A 355 -3.34 5.96 14.10
CA SER A 355 -4.40 6.96 14.08
C SER A 355 -5.04 7.14 15.45
N VAL A 356 -5.19 6.05 16.22
CA VAL A 356 -5.69 6.07 17.60
C VAL A 356 -4.73 6.84 18.49
N ALA A 357 -3.42 6.54 18.42
CA ALA A 357 -2.41 7.28 19.16
C ALA A 357 -2.44 8.78 18.84
N ARG A 358 -2.57 9.13 17.54
CA ARG A 358 -2.64 10.52 17.10
C ARG A 358 -3.86 11.24 17.65
N ALA A 359 -5.04 10.62 17.59
CA ALA A 359 -6.29 11.20 18.09
C ALA A 359 -6.19 11.48 19.60
N ASN A 360 -5.79 10.47 20.38
CA ASN A 360 -5.68 10.60 21.83
C ASN A 360 -4.58 11.57 22.26
N TYR A 361 -3.43 11.60 21.59
CA TYR A 361 -2.39 12.60 21.86
C TYR A 361 -2.90 14.03 21.69
N TRP A 362 -3.59 14.32 20.58
CA TRP A 362 -4.11 15.67 20.33
C TRP A 362 -5.31 16.02 21.21
N LEU A 363 -6.12 15.03 21.64
CA LEU A 363 -7.11 15.22 22.71
C LEU A 363 -6.43 15.61 24.01
N ALA A 364 -5.38 14.88 24.41
CA ALA A 364 -4.62 15.20 25.62
C ALA A 364 -4.06 16.63 25.60
N ILE A 365 -3.46 17.05 24.48
CA ILE A 365 -2.97 18.43 24.32
C ILE A 365 -4.12 19.43 24.42
N THR A 366 -5.27 19.12 23.83
CA THR A 366 -6.45 19.99 23.86
C THR A 366 -7.03 20.11 25.28
N GLU A 367 -7.09 19.01 26.03
CA GLU A 367 -7.57 19.04 27.42
C GLU A 367 -6.62 19.82 28.33
N LYS A 368 -5.31 19.80 28.07
CA LYS A 368 -4.37 20.68 28.78
C LYS A 368 -4.65 22.15 28.54
N GLU A 369 -4.96 22.55 27.29
CA GLU A 369 -5.34 23.92 26.95
C GLU A 369 -6.71 24.35 27.56
N LEU A 370 -7.51 23.37 28.01
CA LEU A 370 -8.79 23.56 28.70
C LEU A 370 -8.63 23.42 30.24
N ASP A 371 -7.42 23.32 30.76
CA ASP A 371 -7.07 23.10 32.17
C ASP A 371 -7.62 21.78 32.77
N ASN A 372 -8.03 20.82 31.95
CA ASN A 372 -8.52 19.50 32.32
C ASN A 372 -7.39 18.48 32.47
N ASN A 373 -6.43 18.72 33.38
CA ASN A 373 -5.22 17.91 33.49
C ASN A 373 -5.44 16.42 33.76
N ALA A 374 -6.47 16.06 34.53
CA ALA A 374 -6.81 14.66 34.80
C ALA A 374 -7.22 13.93 33.50
N LEU A 375 -8.13 14.52 32.73
CA LEU A 375 -8.58 13.97 31.46
C LEU A 375 -7.46 13.96 30.41
N ALA A 376 -6.59 14.96 30.40
CA ALA A 376 -5.41 15.00 29.54
C ALA A 376 -4.49 13.79 29.81
N ASN A 377 -4.26 13.43 31.08
CA ASN A 377 -3.47 12.25 31.43
C ASN A 377 -4.12 10.96 30.97
N GLU A 378 -5.45 10.80 31.09
CA GLU A 378 -6.17 9.63 30.58
C GLU A 378 -5.97 9.47 29.06
N TYR A 379 -6.05 10.55 28.30
CA TYR A 379 -5.82 10.50 26.85
C TYR A 379 -4.35 10.23 26.51
N PHE A 380 -3.40 10.74 27.25
CA PHE A 380 -1.99 10.36 27.07
C PHE A 380 -1.78 8.87 27.35
N GLU A 381 -2.38 8.32 28.39
CA GLU A 381 -2.31 6.88 28.68
C GLU A 381 -2.88 6.05 27.55
N LYS A 382 -4.05 6.41 27.00
CA LYS A 382 -4.66 5.75 25.83
C LYS A 382 -3.74 5.82 24.60
N ALA A 383 -3.08 6.94 24.36
CA ALA A 383 -2.14 7.08 23.26
C ALA A 383 -0.87 6.23 23.49
N ALA A 384 -0.33 6.21 24.71
CA ALA A 384 0.89 5.50 25.09
C ALA A 384 0.79 3.97 25.00
N VAL A 385 -0.42 3.40 25.04
CA VAL A 385 -0.64 1.96 24.73
C VAL A 385 -0.06 1.59 23.36
N HIS A 386 0.01 2.55 22.44
CA HIS A 386 0.56 2.39 21.09
C HIS A 386 2.01 2.89 20.97
N ASN A 387 2.87 2.51 21.89
CA ASN A 387 4.26 2.96 22.04
C ASN A 387 5.23 2.56 20.93
N SER A 388 4.74 1.90 19.91
CA SER A 388 5.44 1.67 18.63
C SER A 388 5.06 2.67 17.54
N THR A 389 4.38 3.78 17.91
CA THR A 389 3.96 4.84 16.99
C THR A 389 4.49 6.19 17.47
N TYR A 390 4.70 7.14 16.54
CA TYR A 390 5.23 8.46 16.83
C TYR A 390 4.47 9.18 17.96
N TYR A 391 3.14 9.24 17.88
CA TYR A 391 2.33 9.90 18.92
C TYR A 391 2.19 9.07 20.20
N GLY A 392 2.29 7.74 20.10
CA GLY A 392 2.35 6.88 21.28
C GLY A 392 3.63 7.09 22.10
N LEU A 393 4.78 7.23 21.41
CA LEU A 393 6.06 7.56 22.05
C LEU A 393 6.05 8.95 22.69
N LEU A 394 5.46 9.96 22.04
CA LEU A 394 5.29 11.29 22.61
C LEU A 394 4.39 11.27 23.86
N ALA A 395 3.33 10.48 23.82
CA ALA A 395 2.42 10.34 24.96
C ALA A 395 3.06 9.58 26.13
N GLU A 396 3.78 8.49 25.84
CA GLU A 396 4.56 7.73 26.83
C GLU A 396 5.48 8.66 27.62
N GLN A 397 6.15 9.56 26.93
CA GLN A 397 7.04 10.54 27.55
C GLN A 397 6.29 11.62 28.33
N ALA A 398 5.14 12.10 27.84
CA ALA A 398 4.35 13.12 28.52
C ALA A 398 3.87 12.67 29.90
N ILE A 399 3.63 11.36 30.10
CA ILE A 399 3.26 10.76 31.39
C ILE A 399 4.47 10.22 32.16
N LYS A 400 5.69 10.48 31.70
CA LYS A 400 6.95 9.99 32.30
C LYS A 400 6.97 8.46 32.52
N LYS A 401 6.31 7.71 31.65
CA LYS A 401 6.24 6.25 31.69
C LYS A 401 7.22 5.69 30.67
N GLU A 402 8.21 4.95 31.13
CA GLU A 402 9.12 4.21 30.26
C GLU A 402 8.50 2.85 29.96
N GLY A 403 7.92 2.70 28.80
CA GLY A 403 7.35 1.44 28.35
C GLY A 403 8.39 0.53 27.69
N SER A 404 8.46 -0.71 28.15
CA SER A 404 9.13 -1.76 27.39
C SER A 404 8.29 -2.10 26.16
N ILE A 405 8.91 -2.23 24.98
CA ILE A 405 8.24 -2.81 23.81
C ILE A 405 8.33 -4.32 23.98
N ASN A 406 7.25 -4.94 24.42
CA ASN A 406 7.17 -6.38 24.50
C ASN A 406 6.97 -6.97 23.09
N PHE A 407 8.05 -7.49 22.56
CA PHE A 407 8.03 -8.21 21.30
C PHE A 407 7.67 -9.68 21.55
N ILE A 408 6.63 -10.18 20.93
CA ILE A 408 6.37 -11.62 20.88
C ILE A 408 7.49 -12.24 20.04
N ASN A 409 8.26 -13.14 20.64
CA ASN A 409 9.38 -13.77 19.95
C ASN A 409 8.88 -14.77 18.90
N LEU A 410 9.12 -14.47 17.64
CA LEU A 410 8.79 -15.36 16.52
C LEU A 410 9.60 -16.67 16.57
N GLN A 411 10.81 -16.66 17.16
CA GLN A 411 11.71 -17.83 17.26
C GLN A 411 11.11 -18.98 18.07
N SER A 412 10.24 -18.69 19.05
CA SER A 412 9.58 -19.70 19.88
C SER A 412 8.41 -20.42 19.17
N LYS A 413 8.03 -20.00 17.97
CA LYS A 413 6.92 -20.59 17.21
C LYS A 413 7.45 -21.59 16.17
N ASN A 414 6.74 -22.69 15.95
CA ASN A 414 7.07 -23.69 14.95
C ASN A 414 6.31 -23.47 13.64
N ILE A 415 6.89 -23.88 12.52
CA ILE A 415 6.19 -24.01 11.25
C ILE A 415 5.32 -25.25 11.33
N ILE A 416 4.02 -25.11 11.13
CA ILE A 416 3.04 -26.21 11.12
C ILE A 416 2.19 -26.04 9.86
N TYR A 417 2.25 -26.98 8.95
CA TYR A 417 1.42 -26.98 7.75
C TYR A 417 0.15 -27.78 8.02
N GLU A 418 -0.97 -27.08 8.17
CA GLU A 418 -2.28 -27.71 8.32
C GLU A 418 -2.88 -28.07 6.96
N LYS A 419 -2.70 -27.20 5.96
CA LYS A 419 -3.14 -27.35 4.57
C LYS A 419 -2.19 -26.61 3.64
N ASN A 420 -2.21 -26.98 2.34
CA ASN A 420 -1.54 -26.26 1.26
C ASN A 420 -0.01 -26.09 1.43
N GLU A 421 0.68 -27.12 1.93
CA GLU A 421 2.14 -27.11 2.09
C GLU A 421 2.89 -26.63 0.84
N SER A 422 2.40 -27.03 -0.35
CA SER A 422 2.93 -26.62 -1.65
C SER A 422 2.97 -25.09 -1.85
N ILE A 423 2.01 -24.36 -1.27
CA ILE A 423 1.97 -22.89 -1.32
C ILE A 423 3.13 -22.29 -0.52
N PHE A 424 3.36 -22.78 0.70
CA PHE A 424 4.44 -22.28 1.57
C PHE A 424 5.81 -22.65 1.02
N TYR A 425 5.92 -23.84 0.45
CA TYR A 425 7.14 -24.27 -0.22
C TYR A 425 7.46 -23.36 -1.44
N SER A 426 6.47 -23.09 -2.27
CA SER A 426 6.61 -22.13 -3.38
C SER A 426 7.00 -20.72 -2.92
N LEU A 427 6.46 -20.27 -1.78
CA LEU A 427 6.85 -19.01 -1.17
C LEU A 427 8.32 -19.00 -0.74
N ARG A 428 8.81 -20.11 -0.18
CA ARG A 428 10.22 -20.32 0.19
C ARG A 428 11.13 -20.27 -1.03
N LEU A 429 10.77 -20.94 -2.12
CA LEU A 429 11.54 -20.90 -3.37
C LEU A 429 11.63 -19.47 -3.93
N LEU A 430 10.53 -18.71 -3.94
CA LEU A 430 10.52 -17.31 -4.36
C LEU A 430 11.39 -16.43 -3.48
N ALA A 431 11.42 -16.69 -2.17
CA ALA A 431 12.27 -15.96 -1.23
C ALA A 431 13.75 -16.22 -1.51
N ARG A 432 14.15 -17.48 -1.73
CA ARG A 432 15.52 -17.89 -2.11
C ARG A 432 15.97 -17.30 -3.43
N ALA A 433 15.12 -17.32 -4.44
CA ALA A 433 15.41 -16.73 -5.74
C ALA A 433 15.60 -15.19 -5.69
N ASN A 434 15.36 -14.55 -4.55
CA ASN A 434 15.32 -13.09 -4.41
C ASN A 434 14.32 -12.42 -5.37
N GLU A 435 13.21 -13.11 -5.68
CA GLU A 435 12.24 -12.68 -6.68
C GLU A 435 11.14 -11.83 -6.03
N LYS A 436 11.30 -10.53 -6.06
CA LYS A 436 10.40 -9.57 -5.39
C LYS A 436 9.01 -9.51 -6.04
N LYS A 437 8.93 -9.56 -7.36
CA LYS A 437 7.67 -9.37 -8.13
C LYS A 437 6.65 -10.45 -7.78
N TYR A 438 7.08 -11.71 -7.83
CA TYR A 438 6.20 -12.85 -7.56
C TYR A 438 6.00 -13.06 -6.07
N SER A 439 7.04 -12.90 -5.23
CA SER A 439 6.89 -12.89 -3.77
C SER A 439 5.85 -11.87 -3.30
N ALA A 440 5.87 -10.66 -3.87
CA ALA A 440 4.88 -9.64 -3.55
C ALA A 440 3.45 -10.02 -3.98
N LYS A 441 3.29 -10.65 -5.16
CA LYS A 441 1.99 -11.17 -5.62
C LYS A 441 1.48 -12.27 -4.70
N PHE A 442 2.38 -13.18 -4.30
CA PHE A 442 2.08 -14.30 -3.40
C PHE A 442 1.61 -13.81 -2.03
N ILE A 443 2.39 -12.98 -1.35
CA ILE A 443 2.04 -12.38 -0.07
C ILE A 443 0.70 -11.62 -0.16
N ASN A 444 0.54 -10.77 -1.20
CA ASN A 444 -0.69 -10.00 -1.36
C ASN A 444 -1.91 -10.90 -1.61
N GLY A 445 -1.73 -12.03 -2.29
CA GLY A 445 -2.79 -12.98 -2.54
C GLY A 445 -3.20 -13.73 -1.28
N LEU A 446 -2.24 -14.26 -0.52
CA LEU A 446 -2.50 -14.98 0.72
C LEU A 446 -3.24 -14.10 1.74
N PHE A 447 -2.79 -12.88 1.97
CA PHE A 447 -3.45 -11.96 2.91
C PHE A 447 -4.78 -11.37 2.40
N GLN A 448 -5.22 -11.68 1.19
CA GLN A 448 -6.56 -11.36 0.66
C GLN A 448 -7.56 -12.52 0.83
N GLN A 449 -7.07 -13.71 1.14
CA GLN A 449 -7.85 -14.88 1.49
C GLN A 449 -8.15 -14.91 3.00
N ASN A 450 -8.94 -15.87 3.44
CA ASN A 450 -9.20 -16.08 4.86
C ASN A 450 -8.01 -16.86 5.47
N ILE A 451 -6.93 -16.13 5.77
CA ILE A 451 -5.67 -16.69 6.24
C ILE A 451 -5.71 -16.92 7.76
N SER A 452 -5.28 -18.08 8.23
CA SER A 452 -5.18 -18.39 9.65
C SER A 452 -3.99 -17.69 10.32
N GLU A 453 -4.01 -17.59 11.65
CA GLU A 453 -2.87 -17.08 12.41
C GLU A 453 -1.63 -17.98 12.23
N GLN A 454 -1.81 -19.30 12.18
CA GLN A 454 -0.73 -20.26 11.95
C GLN A 454 -0.09 -20.06 10.56
N ASP A 455 -0.89 -19.82 9.52
CA ASP A 455 -0.37 -19.53 8.19
C ASP A 455 0.46 -18.25 8.16
N ILE A 456 0.04 -17.24 8.91
CA ILE A 456 0.81 -15.99 9.05
C ILE A 456 2.14 -16.26 9.75
N ILE A 457 2.16 -17.08 10.82
CA ILE A 457 3.38 -17.50 11.50
C ILE A 457 4.29 -18.23 10.51
N ASN A 458 3.77 -19.16 9.73
CA ASN A 458 4.54 -19.90 8.72
C ASN A 458 5.20 -18.96 7.70
N ILE A 459 4.45 -17.98 7.19
CA ILE A 459 4.98 -16.97 6.26
C ILE A 459 6.12 -16.17 6.89
N LEU A 460 5.93 -15.68 8.11
CA LEU A 460 6.93 -14.86 8.80
C LEU A 460 8.21 -15.66 9.07
N LYS A 461 8.07 -16.90 9.53
CA LYS A 461 9.20 -17.79 9.78
C LYS A 461 9.98 -18.15 8.52
N ILE A 462 9.28 -18.44 7.42
CA ILE A 462 9.93 -18.69 6.13
C ILE A 462 10.83 -17.49 5.75
N PHE A 463 10.35 -16.26 5.91
CA PHE A 463 11.16 -15.10 5.54
C PHE A 463 12.30 -14.82 6.52
N GLU A 464 12.15 -15.17 7.80
CA GLU A 464 13.22 -15.11 8.79
C GLU A 464 14.33 -16.12 8.46
N GLU A 465 13.98 -17.40 8.21
CA GLU A 465 14.90 -18.48 7.85
C GLU A 465 15.64 -18.22 6.53
N GLU A 466 14.93 -17.69 5.52
CA GLU A 466 15.51 -17.34 4.23
C GLU A 466 16.24 -15.98 4.23
N LYS A 467 16.41 -15.36 5.41
CA LYS A 467 17.11 -14.07 5.61
C LYS A 467 16.62 -12.96 4.67
N ARG A 468 15.28 -12.84 4.55
CA ARG A 468 14.60 -11.88 3.70
C ARG A 468 13.88 -10.82 4.54
N PRO A 469 14.62 -9.89 5.17
CA PRO A 469 14.03 -8.86 6.00
C PRO A 469 13.02 -7.97 5.24
N ASP A 470 13.19 -7.78 3.94
CA ASP A 470 12.27 -7.04 3.08
C ASP A 470 10.89 -7.70 2.95
N LEU A 471 10.85 -9.02 2.80
CA LEU A 471 9.60 -9.77 2.75
C LEU A 471 8.99 -9.94 4.14
N LEU A 472 9.82 -10.11 5.16
CA LEU A 472 9.41 -10.20 6.56
C LEU A 472 8.66 -8.94 7.00
N VAL A 473 9.25 -7.76 6.82
CA VAL A 473 8.60 -6.47 7.14
C VAL A 473 7.28 -6.31 6.37
N LYS A 474 7.26 -6.67 5.11
CA LYS A 474 6.07 -6.57 4.26
C LYS A 474 4.93 -7.48 4.74
N ALA A 475 5.22 -8.72 5.07
CA ALA A 475 4.24 -9.66 5.61
C ALA A 475 3.76 -9.23 7.00
N CYS A 476 4.70 -8.82 7.86
CA CYS A 476 4.40 -8.35 9.20
C CYS A 476 3.46 -7.12 9.20
N LYS A 477 3.69 -6.13 8.33
CA LYS A 477 2.77 -4.98 8.16
C LYS A 477 1.34 -5.41 7.81
N LYS A 478 1.18 -6.54 7.13
CA LYS A 478 -0.15 -7.10 6.83
C LYS A 478 -0.74 -7.83 8.03
N ALA A 479 0.06 -8.60 8.75
CA ALA A 479 -0.35 -9.30 9.97
C ALA A 479 -0.89 -8.32 11.03
N VAL A 480 -0.17 -7.21 11.24
CA VAL A 480 -0.60 -6.14 12.18
C VAL A 480 -1.97 -5.54 11.80
N ARG A 481 -2.30 -5.43 10.50
CA ARG A 481 -3.63 -4.97 10.05
C ARG A 481 -4.75 -5.96 10.37
N LEU A 482 -4.40 -7.23 10.60
CA LEU A 482 -5.30 -8.29 11.05
C LEU A 482 -5.31 -8.44 12.59
N ASN A 483 -4.79 -7.43 13.31
CA ASN A 483 -4.65 -7.40 14.78
C ASN A 483 -3.72 -8.48 15.37
N ILE A 484 -2.83 -9.07 14.58
CA ILE A 484 -1.86 -10.05 15.05
C ILE A 484 -0.62 -9.31 15.54
N LYS A 485 -0.31 -9.47 16.83
CA LYS A 485 0.70 -8.67 17.56
C LYS A 485 2.12 -9.22 17.46
N PHE A 486 2.63 -9.47 16.25
CA PHE A 486 4.05 -9.79 16.04
C PHE A 486 4.82 -8.52 15.71
N GLN A 487 5.37 -7.84 16.71
CA GLN A 487 6.07 -6.57 16.47
C GLN A 487 7.54 -6.76 16.06
N ASN A 488 8.22 -7.84 16.46
CA ASN A 488 9.63 -8.09 16.12
C ASN A 488 9.91 -8.08 14.62
N CYS A 489 9.03 -8.70 13.85
CA CYS A 489 9.19 -8.78 12.41
C CYS A 489 9.06 -7.42 11.69
N LEU A 490 8.55 -6.38 12.36
CA LEU A 490 8.53 -5.00 11.83
C LEU A 490 9.90 -4.32 11.91
N PHE A 491 10.78 -4.77 12.81
CA PHE A 491 12.06 -4.14 13.09
C PHE A 491 13.21 -5.16 13.03
N PRO A 492 13.41 -5.80 11.86
CA PRO A 492 14.50 -6.75 11.72
C PRO A 492 15.84 -6.05 11.92
N TYR A 493 16.75 -6.75 12.58
CA TYR A 493 18.14 -6.35 12.75
C TYR A 493 19.06 -7.41 12.11
N PRO A 494 19.22 -7.36 10.77
CA PRO A 494 19.93 -8.42 10.04
C PRO A 494 21.45 -8.31 10.22
N ASN A 495 22.07 -9.33 10.79
CA ASN A 495 23.52 -9.40 11.02
C ASN A 495 24.35 -9.49 9.73
N ASN A 496 23.72 -9.82 8.60
CA ASN A 496 24.40 -9.92 7.32
C ASN A 496 24.55 -8.56 6.58
N ILE A 497 23.99 -7.49 7.10
CA ILE A 497 24.20 -6.13 6.58
C ILE A 497 25.35 -5.49 7.34
N LYS A 498 26.50 -5.34 6.68
CA LYS A 498 27.67 -4.67 7.24
C LYS A 498 27.47 -3.16 7.22
N ILE A 499 27.68 -2.52 8.37
CA ILE A 499 27.48 -1.07 8.55
C ILE A 499 28.70 -0.37 9.19
N ASN A 500 29.77 -1.13 9.49
CA ASN A 500 30.89 -0.63 10.31
C ASN A 500 31.49 0.71 9.79
N GLU A 501 31.66 0.83 8.48
CA GLU A 501 32.19 2.09 7.91
C GLU A 501 31.18 3.25 7.93
N ALA A 502 29.89 2.95 8.03
CA ALA A 502 28.83 3.96 8.05
C ALA A 502 28.60 4.55 9.44
N THR A 503 28.93 3.81 10.50
CA THR A 503 28.70 4.22 11.90
C THR A 503 29.58 5.43 12.32
N GLN A 504 30.66 5.71 11.58
CA GLN A 504 31.43 6.95 11.78
C GLN A 504 30.67 8.23 11.38
N TYR A 505 29.59 8.11 10.60
CA TYR A 505 28.81 9.25 10.11
C TYR A 505 27.52 9.48 10.90
N ILE A 506 26.79 8.41 11.18
CA ILE A 506 25.53 8.42 11.97
C ILE A 506 25.39 7.10 12.73
N ASP A 507 24.65 7.12 13.83
CA ASP A 507 24.50 5.93 14.68
C ASP A 507 23.71 4.80 13.99
N THR A 508 23.96 3.57 14.47
CA THR A 508 23.39 2.34 13.94
C THR A 508 21.86 2.36 13.89
N ALA A 509 21.20 2.84 14.94
CA ALA A 509 19.74 2.86 15.01
C ALA A 509 19.13 3.78 13.96
N LEU A 510 19.77 4.92 13.69
CA LEU A 510 19.34 5.87 12.66
C LEU A 510 19.56 5.30 11.24
N ILE A 511 20.67 4.58 11.01
CA ILE A 511 20.90 3.87 9.74
C ILE A 511 19.74 2.90 9.46
N PHE A 512 19.40 2.03 10.42
CA PHE A 512 18.31 1.06 10.24
C PHE A 512 16.93 1.73 10.15
N ALA A 513 16.71 2.82 10.86
CA ALA A 513 15.47 3.59 10.77
C ALA A 513 15.22 4.14 9.37
N ILE A 514 16.27 4.69 8.72
CA ILE A 514 16.23 5.19 7.36
C ILE A 514 16.03 4.04 6.37
N ILE A 515 16.83 2.97 6.46
CA ILE A 515 16.73 1.79 5.57
C ILE A 515 15.32 1.20 5.62
N LYS A 516 14.75 1.04 6.82
CA LYS A 516 13.38 0.53 6.97
C LYS A 516 12.36 1.43 6.29
N GLN A 517 12.50 2.74 6.41
CA GLN A 517 11.56 3.69 5.82
C GLN A 517 11.72 3.79 4.31
N GLU A 518 12.94 3.72 3.78
CA GLU A 518 13.25 3.94 2.36
C GLU A 518 12.99 2.70 1.49
N SER A 519 13.49 1.55 1.90
CA SER A 519 13.49 0.34 1.05
C SER A 519 12.80 -0.87 1.67
N GLU A 520 12.42 -0.79 2.96
CA GLU A 520 12.04 -1.98 3.74
C GLU A 520 13.10 -3.09 3.63
N PHE A 521 14.39 -2.74 3.65
CA PHE A 521 15.54 -3.65 3.51
C PHE A 521 15.73 -4.27 2.11
N TYR A 522 15.05 -3.82 1.08
CA TYR A 522 15.28 -4.36 -0.26
C TYR A 522 16.46 -3.67 -0.95
N THR A 523 17.57 -4.40 -1.13
CA THR A 523 18.81 -3.88 -1.73
C THR A 523 18.61 -3.38 -3.17
N GLY A 524 17.85 -4.11 -3.98
CA GLY A 524 17.53 -3.77 -5.38
C GLY A 524 16.41 -2.72 -5.54
N ALA A 525 16.11 -1.90 -4.52
CA ALA A 525 15.02 -0.94 -4.59
C ALA A 525 15.35 0.21 -5.56
N ILE A 526 14.38 0.50 -6.46
CA ILE A 526 14.42 1.67 -7.35
C ILE A 526 13.06 2.37 -7.26
N SER A 527 13.07 3.65 -6.87
CA SER A 527 11.85 4.46 -6.81
C SER A 527 11.42 4.94 -8.21
N ARG A 528 10.18 5.44 -8.33
CA ARG A 528 9.72 6.09 -9.59
C ARG A 528 10.56 7.31 -9.98
N ALA A 529 11.13 8.00 -9.01
CA ALA A 529 12.01 9.14 -9.23
C ALA A 529 13.46 8.73 -9.57
N GLY A 530 13.79 7.43 -9.45
CA GLY A 530 15.12 6.89 -9.73
C GLY A 530 16.06 6.80 -8.52
N ALA A 531 15.57 7.00 -7.31
CA ALA A 531 16.34 6.75 -6.08
C ALA A 531 16.66 5.24 -5.94
N ARG A 532 17.82 4.86 -5.37
CA ARG A 532 18.39 3.53 -5.49
C ARG A 532 18.90 2.96 -4.17
N GLY A 533 18.71 1.65 -4.01
CA GLY A 533 19.29 0.83 -2.97
C GLY A 533 18.62 0.98 -1.59
N LEU A 534 19.30 0.48 -0.56
CA LEU A 534 18.76 0.41 0.81
C LEU A 534 18.35 1.77 1.35
N MET A 535 19.19 2.79 1.17
CA MET A 535 18.95 4.15 1.65
C MET A 535 18.34 5.07 0.58
N GLN A 536 17.90 4.54 -0.58
CA GLN A 536 17.21 5.28 -1.65
C GLN A 536 17.88 6.58 -2.07
N ILE A 537 19.19 6.52 -2.35
CA ILE A 537 19.94 7.71 -2.78
C ILE A 537 19.71 8.01 -4.25
N MET A 538 19.45 9.27 -4.57
CA MET A 538 19.41 9.74 -5.96
C MET A 538 20.78 9.64 -6.62
N PRO A 539 20.89 9.18 -7.90
CA PRO A 539 22.17 8.98 -8.58
C PRO A 539 23.06 10.22 -8.59
N PHE A 540 22.48 11.40 -8.75
CA PHE A 540 23.23 12.66 -8.71
C PHE A 540 23.82 12.93 -7.31
N THR A 541 23.02 12.76 -6.26
CA THR A 541 23.47 12.89 -4.87
C THR A 541 24.54 11.87 -4.54
N ALA A 542 24.34 10.60 -4.94
CA ALA A 542 25.33 9.54 -4.72
C ALA A 542 26.69 9.87 -5.38
N LYS A 543 26.69 10.45 -6.59
CA LYS A 543 27.92 10.84 -7.30
C LYS A 543 28.69 11.96 -6.57
N ILE A 544 27.98 12.97 -6.08
CA ILE A 544 28.58 14.07 -5.31
C ILE A 544 29.13 13.55 -3.98
N THR A 545 28.35 12.74 -3.27
CA THR A 545 28.76 12.18 -1.97
C THR A 545 29.92 11.20 -2.12
N ALA A 546 29.95 10.37 -3.15
CA ALA A 546 31.09 9.50 -3.44
C ALA A 546 32.39 10.32 -3.68
N LYS A 547 32.30 11.45 -4.38
CA LYS A 547 33.44 12.38 -4.55
C LYS A 547 33.91 12.93 -3.19
N SER A 548 33.01 13.31 -2.29
CA SER A 548 33.37 13.79 -0.95
C SER A 548 33.98 12.71 -0.04
N LEU A 549 33.79 11.45 -0.39
CA LEU A 549 34.39 10.27 0.26
C LEU A 549 35.70 9.84 -0.41
N ASN A 550 36.15 10.51 -1.47
CA ASN A 550 37.28 10.10 -2.33
C ASN A 550 37.15 8.67 -2.89
N ILE A 551 35.92 8.24 -3.18
CA ILE A 551 35.64 6.94 -3.80
C ILE A 551 35.02 7.10 -5.19
N LYS A 552 35.26 6.13 -6.07
CA LYS A 552 34.65 6.12 -7.41
C LYS A 552 33.16 5.80 -7.29
N TYR A 553 32.32 6.65 -7.91
CA TYR A 553 30.90 6.34 -8.03
C TYR A 553 30.68 5.16 -8.98
N ASP A 554 29.97 4.14 -8.51
CA ASP A 554 29.60 2.95 -9.27
C ASP A 554 28.06 2.79 -9.26
N LYS A 555 27.47 2.85 -10.47
CA LYS A 555 26.01 2.79 -10.66
C LYS A 555 25.41 1.43 -10.31
N ASP A 556 26.17 0.36 -10.49
CA ASP A 556 25.69 -1.00 -10.27
C ASP A 556 25.89 -1.41 -8.82
N LYS A 557 27.00 -1.02 -8.19
CA LYS A 557 27.24 -1.21 -6.77
C LYS A 557 26.19 -0.53 -5.89
N ILE A 558 25.65 0.62 -6.30
CA ILE A 558 24.60 1.30 -5.52
C ILE A 558 23.34 0.42 -5.33
N LEU A 559 23.11 -0.59 -6.16
CA LEU A 559 22.00 -1.53 -6.09
C LEU A 559 22.40 -2.93 -5.61
N SER A 560 23.64 -3.34 -5.85
CA SER A 560 24.10 -4.70 -5.57
C SER A 560 24.91 -4.83 -4.29
N ASP A 561 25.54 -3.74 -3.84
CA ASP A 561 26.41 -3.69 -2.67
C ASP A 561 25.75 -2.86 -1.55
N ALA A 562 25.28 -3.56 -0.52
CA ALA A 562 24.59 -2.95 0.61
C ALA A 562 25.52 -1.99 1.37
N GLU A 563 26.75 -2.40 1.64
CA GLU A 563 27.73 -1.61 2.40
C GLU A 563 28.10 -0.31 1.67
N TYR A 564 28.33 -0.38 0.35
CA TYR A 564 28.57 0.78 -0.49
C TYR A 564 27.39 1.77 -0.47
N ASN A 565 26.15 1.27 -0.58
CA ASN A 565 24.95 2.10 -0.53
C ASN A 565 24.78 2.79 0.82
N ILE A 566 24.96 2.03 1.91
CA ILE A 566 24.81 2.54 3.27
C ILE A 566 25.90 3.58 3.60
N LYS A 567 27.15 3.35 3.20
CA LYS A 567 28.24 4.30 3.39
C LYS A 567 27.93 5.65 2.74
N ILE A 568 27.49 5.64 1.46
CA ILE A 568 27.13 6.87 0.76
C ILE A 568 25.93 7.55 1.40
N GLY A 569 24.87 6.77 1.73
CA GLY A 569 23.66 7.30 2.34
C GLY A 569 23.90 7.95 3.70
N SER A 570 24.69 7.30 4.55
CA SER A 570 25.07 7.80 5.87
C SER A 570 25.92 9.06 5.78
N LYS A 571 26.88 9.10 4.84
CA LYS A 571 27.67 10.33 4.61
C LYS A 571 26.79 11.49 4.15
N TYR A 572 25.86 11.25 3.23
CA TYR A 572 24.91 12.28 2.78
C TYR A 572 24.06 12.79 3.94
N PHE A 573 23.55 11.89 4.78
CA PHE A 573 22.79 12.31 5.96
C PHE A 573 23.63 13.14 6.93
N SER A 574 24.88 12.74 7.18
CA SER A 574 25.83 13.50 8.00
C SER A 574 26.06 14.92 7.45
N GLN A 575 26.12 15.10 6.14
CA GLN A 575 26.24 16.43 5.52
C GLN A 575 24.99 17.29 5.78
N LEU A 576 23.79 16.70 5.70
CA LEU A 576 22.55 17.39 6.05
C LEU A 576 22.48 17.73 7.54
N TYR A 577 23.00 16.85 8.39
CA TYR A 577 23.06 17.04 9.83
C TYR A 577 23.92 18.25 10.21
N GLN A 578 25.08 18.39 9.53
CA GLN A 578 25.93 19.57 9.67
C GLN A 578 25.27 20.83 9.09
N GLU A 579 24.60 20.72 7.92
CA GLU A 579 23.91 21.85 7.27
C GLU A 579 22.78 22.43 8.13
N PHE A 580 22.11 21.59 8.93
CA PHE A 580 21.00 22.02 9.79
C PHE A 580 21.39 22.12 11.28
N ASP A 581 22.62 22.45 11.58
CA ASP A 581 23.15 22.69 12.93
C ASP A 581 22.81 21.55 13.91
N ASN A 582 23.03 20.32 13.44
CA ASN A 582 22.79 19.07 14.16
C ASN A 582 21.33 18.76 14.48
N SER A 583 20.36 19.40 13.81
CA SER A 583 18.95 19.04 13.95
C SER A 583 18.62 17.76 13.19
N ILE A 584 18.34 16.69 13.93
CA ILE A 584 17.94 15.39 13.36
C ILE A 584 16.65 15.54 12.54
N ILE A 585 15.67 16.28 13.02
CA ILE A 585 14.36 16.45 12.37
C ILE A 585 14.49 17.17 11.03
N LEU A 586 15.23 18.27 11.01
CA LEU A 586 15.45 19.03 9.78
C LEU A 586 16.26 18.21 8.78
N SER A 587 17.22 17.43 9.26
CA SER A 587 18.03 16.52 8.43
C SER A 587 17.21 15.39 7.82
N ILE A 588 16.33 14.76 8.60
CA ILE A 588 15.38 13.74 8.10
C ILE A 588 14.45 14.35 7.03
N ALA A 589 13.93 15.57 7.29
CA ALA A 589 13.10 16.27 6.31
C ALA A 589 13.88 16.62 5.03
N GLY A 590 15.14 17.06 5.19
CA GLY A 590 16.08 17.37 4.10
C GLY A 590 16.44 16.16 3.26
N TYR A 591 16.63 15.01 3.90
CA TYR A 591 16.91 13.74 3.23
C TYR A 591 15.81 13.34 2.24
N ASN A 592 14.55 13.46 2.67
CA ASN A 592 13.39 13.09 1.85
C ASN A 592 13.00 14.16 0.83
N ALA A 593 12.91 15.42 1.25
CA ALA A 593 12.39 16.51 0.41
C ALA A 593 13.47 17.35 -0.28
N GLY A 594 14.72 17.17 0.10
CA GLY A 594 15.84 18.01 -0.29
C GLY A 594 15.99 19.25 0.61
N PRO A 595 17.25 19.68 0.91
CA PRO A 595 17.53 20.77 1.85
C PRO A 595 16.94 22.11 1.44
N ALA A 596 16.84 22.39 0.14
CA ALA A 596 16.23 23.63 -0.36
C ALA A 596 14.76 23.81 0.06
N ASN A 597 13.99 22.69 0.13
CA ASN A 597 12.61 22.76 0.61
C ASN A 597 12.56 23.02 2.12
N VAL A 598 13.44 22.41 2.90
CA VAL A 598 13.52 22.65 4.34
C VAL A 598 13.84 24.10 4.63
N ARG A 599 14.88 24.68 4.00
CA ARG A 599 15.20 26.12 4.15
C ARG A 599 14.02 27.03 3.80
N LYS A 600 13.23 26.66 2.79
CA LYS A 600 12.01 27.39 2.43
C LYS A 600 10.92 27.27 3.50
N TRP A 601 10.74 26.09 4.09
CA TRP A 601 9.74 25.86 5.12
C TRP A 601 10.10 26.55 6.44
N LEU A 602 11.37 26.60 6.80
CA LEU A 602 11.86 27.39 7.95
C LEU A 602 11.47 28.88 7.81
N LYS A 603 11.67 29.47 6.62
CA LYS A 603 11.29 30.88 6.36
C LYS A 603 9.78 31.10 6.39
N ILE A 604 8.95 30.10 6.08
CA ILE A 604 7.49 30.25 5.98
C ILE A 604 6.81 29.99 7.32
N TYR A 605 7.22 28.93 8.01
CA TYR A 605 6.53 28.41 9.18
C TYR A 605 7.23 28.75 10.50
N GLY A 606 8.42 29.31 10.46
CA GLY A 606 9.30 29.56 11.60
C GLY A 606 10.35 28.47 11.76
N ASP A 607 11.40 28.80 12.54
CA ASP A 607 12.51 27.88 12.80
C ASP A 607 12.35 27.25 14.19
N PRO A 608 12.15 25.93 14.27
CA PRO A 608 11.96 25.28 15.56
C PRO A 608 13.21 25.28 16.46
N ARG A 609 14.40 25.53 15.90
CA ARG A 609 15.65 25.67 16.68
C ARG A 609 15.69 26.96 17.50
N ASN A 610 14.96 27.98 17.04
CA ASN A 610 14.85 29.29 17.70
C ASN A 610 13.55 29.41 18.51
N GLU A 611 12.85 28.32 18.80
CA GLU A 611 11.57 28.27 19.53
C GLU A 611 10.42 29.08 18.89
N GLU A 612 10.58 29.54 17.63
CA GLU A 612 9.52 30.25 16.89
C GLU A 612 8.28 29.36 16.67
N ILE A 613 8.47 28.06 16.66
CA ILE A 613 7.44 27.03 16.55
C ILE A 613 7.96 25.73 17.20
N SER A 614 7.10 24.97 17.86
CA SER A 614 7.50 23.64 18.34
C SER A 614 7.81 22.70 17.18
N TYR A 615 8.76 21.79 17.35
CA TYR A 615 9.09 20.78 16.32
C TYR A 615 7.88 19.96 15.89
N ILE A 616 6.98 19.62 16.80
CA ILE A 616 5.75 18.87 16.49
C ILE A 616 4.88 19.66 15.52
N ASN A 617 4.64 20.94 15.80
CA ASN A 617 3.85 21.82 14.94
C ASN A 617 4.57 22.13 13.62
N TRP A 618 5.90 22.24 13.63
CA TRP A 618 6.69 22.40 12.42
C TRP A 618 6.55 21.19 11.49
N ILE A 619 6.67 19.97 12.04
CA ILE A 619 6.47 18.72 11.27
C ILE A 619 5.06 18.72 10.65
N GLU A 620 4.02 19.05 11.42
CA GLU A 620 2.64 19.07 10.91
C GLU A 620 2.37 20.18 9.89
N SER A 621 3.16 21.26 9.93
CA SER A 621 3.12 22.33 8.93
C SER A 621 3.74 21.97 7.59
N ILE A 622 4.60 20.93 7.52
CA ILE A 622 5.20 20.47 6.26
C ILE A 622 4.11 20.23 5.22
N PRO A 623 4.15 20.94 4.04
CA PRO A 623 3.08 20.85 3.07
C PRO A 623 3.01 19.52 2.33
N PHE A 624 4.17 18.83 2.19
CA PHE A 624 4.25 17.52 1.55
C PHE A 624 3.84 16.43 2.53
N SER A 625 2.70 15.81 2.30
CA SER A 625 2.18 14.74 3.18
C SER A 625 3.14 13.54 3.25
N GLU A 626 3.87 13.26 2.19
CA GLU A 626 4.89 12.22 2.15
C GLU A 626 6.02 12.54 3.14
N THR A 627 6.60 13.73 3.03
CA THR A 627 7.71 14.15 3.90
C THR A 627 7.28 14.27 5.37
N ARG A 628 6.09 14.79 5.64
CA ARG A 628 5.55 14.84 7.01
C ARG A 628 5.45 13.45 7.63
N ASN A 629 4.88 12.48 6.90
CA ASN A 629 4.80 11.11 7.35
C ASN A 629 6.19 10.45 7.45
N TYR A 630 7.08 10.76 6.51
CA TYR A 630 8.45 10.27 6.52
C TYR A 630 9.20 10.66 7.79
N VAL A 631 9.17 11.94 8.17
CA VAL A 631 9.82 12.44 9.39
C VAL A 631 9.29 11.70 10.61
N GLN A 632 7.98 11.62 10.77
CA GLN A 632 7.37 10.91 11.90
C GLN A 632 7.78 9.43 11.95
N ARG A 633 7.80 8.74 10.79
CA ARG A 633 8.15 7.32 10.71
C ARG A 633 9.64 7.08 10.97
N VAL A 634 10.54 7.93 10.48
CA VAL A 634 11.98 7.76 10.74
C VAL A 634 12.28 8.00 12.22
N ILE A 635 11.70 9.02 12.85
CA ILE A 635 11.84 9.26 14.31
C ILE A 635 11.31 8.07 15.10
N GLU A 636 10.11 7.60 14.81
CA GLU A 636 9.53 6.41 15.42
C GLU A 636 10.46 5.19 15.29
N ASN A 637 10.91 4.90 14.07
CA ASN A 637 11.82 3.81 13.81
C ASN A 637 13.13 3.98 14.57
N TYR A 638 13.65 5.19 14.65
CA TYR A 638 14.91 5.48 15.33
C TYR A 638 14.83 5.15 16.83
N VAL A 639 13.79 5.62 17.53
CA VAL A 639 13.56 5.29 18.95
C VAL A 639 13.42 3.77 19.14
N ILE A 640 12.68 3.10 18.28
CA ILE A 640 12.46 1.65 18.41
C ILE A 640 13.74 0.87 18.13
N TYR A 641 14.54 1.24 17.10
CA TYR A 641 15.81 0.57 16.85
C TYR A 641 16.83 0.77 17.96
N GLN A 642 16.85 1.90 18.65
CA GLN A 642 17.65 2.05 19.87
C GLN A 642 17.25 0.99 20.91
N LYS A 643 15.94 0.82 21.19
CA LYS A 643 15.43 -0.19 22.12
C LYS A 643 15.80 -1.62 21.67
N VAL A 644 15.70 -1.93 20.37
CA VAL A 644 16.05 -3.25 19.79
C VAL A 644 17.56 -3.54 19.92
N ILE A 645 18.42 -2.59 19.55
CA ILE A 645 19.88 -2.77 19.54
C ILE A 645 20.44 -2.88 20.96
N LEU A 646 19.91 -2.10 21.87
CA LEU A 646 20.37 -2.06 23.27
C LEU A 646 19.67 -3.10 24.16
N ASN A 647 18.87 -4.01 23.59
CA ASN A 647 18.09 -5.01 24.33
C ASN A 647 17.33 -4.41 25.51
N ASN A 648 16.70 -3.24 25.32
CA ASN A 648 16.00 -2.47 26.35
C ASN A 648 16.89 -2.03 27.55
N ARG A 649 18.19 -1.87 27.37
CA ARG A 649 19.06 -1.23 28.40
C ARG A 649 18.72 0.27 28.45
N ILE A 650 17.95 0.66 29.44
CA ILE A 650 17.23 1.94 29.54
C ILE A 650 18.20 3.15 29.67
N ASN A 651 19.33 2.99 30.36
CA ASN A 651 20.20 4.11 30.71
C ASN A 651 21.01 4.78 29.60
N SER A 652 20.88 4.27 28.33
CA SER A 652 21.60 4.81 27.16
C SER A 652 20.69 5.18 25.99
N LEU A 653 19.36 5.16 26.19
CA LEU A 653 18.39 5.48 25.16
C LEU A 653 18.16 7.00 25.13
N LYS A 654 18.28 7.60 23.92
CA LYS A 654 17.75 8.94 23.71
C LYS A 654 16.23 8.89 23.68
N SER A 655 15.61 9.67 24.55
CA SER A 655 14.16 9.83 24.54
C SER A 655 13.69 10.51 23.25
N ILE A 656 12.42 10.36 22.91
CA ILE A 656 11.88 11.04 21.73
C ILE A 656 12.00 12.56 21.82
N ASN A 657 11.94 13.17 23.04
CA ASN A 657 12.15 14.60 23.22
C ASN A 657 13.61 15.00 23.05
N GLU A 658 14.57 14.19 23.51
CA GLU A 658 15.98 14.45 23.24
C GLU A 658 16.29 14.38 21.73
N ILE A 659 15.66 13.46 21.02
CA ILE A 659 15.77 13.40 19.55
C ILE A 659 15.11 14.61 18.90
N ILE A 660 13.97 15.08 19.45
CA ILE A 660 13.22 16.21 18.91
C ILE A 660 13.85 17.54 19.27
N ASN A 661 14.30 17.73 20.53
CA ASN A 661 14.72 19.03 21.03
C ASN A 661 16.24 19.24 21.02
N ASN A 662 17.05 18.15 21.06
CA ASN A 662 18.51 18.21 21.08
C ASN A 662 19.13 17.78 19.73
N GLY A 663 18.32 17.67 18.66
CA GLY A 663 18.79 17.40 17.33
C GLY A 663 19.06 18.66 16.54
#